data_9e6fca52774155058de9583750d5aef7
#
_entry.id   9e6fca52774155058de9583750d5aef7
#
_cell.length_a   1.000
_cell.length_b   1.000
_cell.length_c   1.000
_cell.angle_alpha   90.00
_cell.angle_beta   90.00
_cell.angle_gamma   90.00
#
_symmetry.space_group_name_H-M   'P 1'
#
loop_
_entity.id
_entity.type
_entity.pdbx_description
1 polymer ?
#
loop_
_entity_poly.entity_id
_entity_poly.type
_entity_poly.pdbx_seq_one_letter_code
_entity_poly.pdbx_strand_id
1 'polypeptide(L)'
;SSQLSPSVSNLLHTWLETEGLNWEDEVDSSFISNHLSGKLDLNRVDPRQLDSIGVLTSFQIESFCQYRKSFGIFVDLYELQAIPGWDIGTLRRVAKWFTLIPLEWYEQPLFGKRSYQSTLSLRWRLSDQQEQNNTRSASSWLGDRHSLQVLYRYNSQQIKIGITAEKDPGEYWITRNTKILTDFVSAYVSITGKGVMRQITIGDFTVNMAQGLIQWQSMNFRKTPVLPMLKKSKPVFQPHRSVNEFNFHRGIAIELVQKNHSFSLFTSWRGLSANFGFSSIADLAGITSFHTSGYHRTETEIAKKNNATQFACGGRYGFRKGVFTAGLNFILYQFSAPLITTNRSYDQFGIMGRKWINASVDFSFTYRNWHLFLEQATDKKGSLAGITGFLYSVSKQIDIGCLGRVYSRAYQSLYSNAIAEGSQPSNEEGVFWAINIRLSPTLQFQLFADYFHFPWLRYLIDQPSRGLERFFQFNYQPDKDHLFYLRIREEQKLQTIPDIISSSPLSPAAPYKRIQFRLHSEKEVSKNIKMAFRVETTRVIELSAESLNKKRGYLSYVQFNRKTNPGNNLVLLRFLIFDTDSYQSRVYAFTPAGGGTFTLGQYQKRGYDLLLSIENHSIRVVTARVNFQYTTTRSPALKNQLVSLQIALKFHELASSKIYRPI
;
A
#
# COMPACT_ATOMS: atom_id res chain seq x y z
N SER A 1 10.19 -16.65 12.81
CA SER A 1 10.35 -16.34 11.38
C SER A 1 8.99 -16.17 10.73
N SER A 2 8.47 -14.94 10.70
CA SER A 2 7.24 -14.63 9.97
C SER A 2 7.58 -14.35 8.51
N GLN A 3 7.84 -15.40 7.75
CA GLN A 3 7.79 -15.27 6.30
C GLN A 3 6.31 -15.16 5.90
N LEU A 4 5.98 -14.13 5.14
CA LEU A 4 4.69 -14.01 4.44
C LEU A 4 4.40 -15.33 3.71
N SER A 5 3.15 -15.76 3.70
CA SER A 5 2.80 -16.91 2.87
C SER A 5 3.16 -16.58 1.42
N PRO A 6 3.66 -17.54 0.65
CA PRO A 6 3.97 -17.31 -0.76
C PRO A 6 2.83 -16.65 -1.52
N SER A 7 1.58 -16.97 -1.19
CA SER A 7 0.39 -16.40 -1.84
C SER A 7 0.17 -14.91 -1.54
N VAL A 8 0.38 -14.45 -0.30
CA VAL A 8 0.18 -13.02 0.05
C VAL A 8 1.38 -12.19 -0.38
N SER A 9 2.59 -12.72 -0.20
CA SER A 9 3.81 -12.11 -0.74
C SER A 9 3.71 -11.95 -2.26
N ASN A 10 3.29 -12.99 -2.97
CA ASN A 10 3.14 -12.94 -4.43
C ASN A 10 2.02 -12.01 -4.89
N LEU A 11 0.91 -11.89 -4.14
CA LEU A 11 -0.15 -10.94 -4.46
C LEU A 11 0.34 -9.49 -4.34
N LEU A 12 1.10 -9.19 -3.30
CA LEU A 12 1.71 -7.88 -3.11
C LEU A 12 2.77 -7.55 -4.15
N HIS A 13 3.70 -8.49 -4.39
CA HIS A 13 4.71 -8.38 -5.42
C HIS A 13 4.07 -8.14 -6.79
N THR A 14 3.03 -8.93 -7.06
CA THR A 14 2.26 -8.86 -8.28
C THR A 14 1.66 -7.50 -8.52
N TRP A 15 1.06 -6.93 -7.49
CA TRP A 15 0.33 -5.68 -7.61
C TRP A 15 1.27 -4.46 -7.68
N LEU A 16 2.27 -4.38 -6.81
CA LEU A 16 3.25 -3.28 -6.81
C LEU A 16 3.97 -3.15 -8.15
N GLU A 17 4.32 -4.29 -8.76
CA GLU A 17 4.95 -4.32 -10.09
C GLU A 17 3.97 -3.99 -11.22
N THR A 18 2.65 -4.12 -10.99
CA THR A 18 1.63 -3.91 -12.01
C THR A 18 1.27 -2.44 -12.16
N GLU A 19 1.19 -1.71 -11.06
CA GLU A 19 0.78 -0.30 -11.06
C GLU A 19 1.88 0.65 -11.57
N GLY A 20 3.14 0.22 -11.60
CA GLY A 20 4.25 1.06 -12.09
C GLY A 20 4.34 2.39 -11.35
N LEU A 21 3.85 2.45 -10.13
CA LEU A 21 3.87 3.64 -9.31
C LEU A 21 5.31 3.97 -9.00
N ASN A 22 5.72 5.21 -9.22
CA ASN A 22 6.97 5.76 -8.72
C ASN A 22 6.88 5.86 -7.19
N TRP A 23 7.00 4.73 -6.52
CA TRP A 23 7.19 4.69 -5.09
C TRP A 23 8.68 4.64 -4.85
N GLU A 24 9.31 5.78 -4.74
CA GLU A 24 10.64 5.92 -4.17
C GLU A 24 10.59 5.57 -2.67
N ASP A 25 9.42 5.62 -2.07
CA ASP A 25 9.19 5.20 -0.70
C ASP A 25 9.24 3.68 -0.58
N GLU A 26 10.09 3.18 0.32
CA GLU A 26 10.05 1.78 0.74
C GLU A 26 8.65 1.46 1.26
N VAL A 27 7.95 0.61 0.53
CA VAL A 27 6.70 0.06 1.04
C VAL A 27 7.04 -0.74 2.29
N ASP A 28 6.76 -0.15 3.43
CA ASP A 28 6.99 -0.80 4.71
C ASP A 28 6.08 -2.03 4.80
N SER A 29 6.61 -3.20 4.51
CA SER A 29 5.93 -4.48 4.71
C SER A 29 5.68 -4.74 6.20
N SER A 30 6.16 -3.88 7.10
CA SER A 30 5.74 -3.91 8.49
C SER A 30 4.21 -3.77 8.60
N PHE A 31 3.57 -3.15 7.63
CA PHE A 31 2.12 -3.17 7.47
C PHE A 31 1.56 -4.60 7.39
N ILE A 32 2.18 -5.46 6.61
CA ILE A 32 1.77 -6.86 6.46
C ILE A 32 2.28 -7.71 7.62
N SER A 33 3.53 -7.51 8.06
CA SER A 33 4.09 -8.25 9.19
C SER A 33 3.44 -7.88 10.53
N ASN A 34 2.92 -6.67 10.67
CA ASN A 34 2.30 -6.21 11.92
C ASN A 34 0.82 -6.60 12.06
N HIS A 35 0.13 -6.90 10.98
CA HIS A 35 -1.10 -7.70 11.05
C HIS A 35 -0.78 -9.17 11.37
N LEU A 36 0.47 -9.61 11.12
CA LEU A 36 0.96 -10.97 11.35
C LEU A 36 1.74 -11.17 12.66
N SER A 37 2.19 -10.10 13.32
CA SER A 37 2.99 -10.23 14.56
C SER A 37 2.18 -10.63 15.78
N GLY A 38 0.85 -10.58 15.71
CA GLY A 38 -0.04 -11.22 16.68
C GLY A 38 -1.11 -11.99 15.91
N LYS A 39 -1.06 -13.32 15.96
CA LYS A 39 -2.18 -14.11 15.44
C LYS A 39 -3.47 -13.65 16.11
N LEU A 40 -4.52 -13.47 15.32
CA LEU A 40 -5.84 -13.12 15.83
C LEU A 40 -6.44 -14.33 16.51
N ASP A 41 -6.93 -14.15 17.71
CA ASP A 41 -7.68 -15.21 18.41
C ASP A 41 -9.07 -15.34 17.79
N LEU A 42 -9.37 -16.52 17.21
CA LEU A 42 -10.64 -16.82 16.56
C LEU A 42 -11.83 -16.61 17.47
N ASN A 43 -11.68 -16.84 18.76
CA ASN A 43 -12.76 -16.69 19.73
C ASN A 43 -13.08 -15.24 20.08
N ARG A 44 -12.14 -14.32 19.82
CA ARG A 44 -12.25 -12.89 20.17
C ARG A 44 -12.21 -11.94 18.99
N VAL A 45 -11.79 -12.42 17.82
CA VAL A 45 -11.64 -11.57 16.65
C VAL A 45 -12.94 -10.86 16.32
N ASP A 46 -12.85 -9.54 16.15
CA ASP A 46 -13.98 -8.73 15.68
C ASP A 46 -14.15 -8.92 14.17
N PRO A 47 -15.39 -9.00 13.65
CA PRO A 47 -15.65 -9.06 12.22
C PRO A 47 -14.94 -7.98 11.40
N ARG A 48 -14.73 -6.78 11.97
CA ARG A 48 -13.98 -5.70 11.32
C ARG A 48 -12.49 -6.04 11.19
N GLN A 49 -11.92 -6.76 12.15
CA GLN A 49 -10.54 -7.23 12.07
C GLN A 49 -10.38 -8.31 11.01
N LEU A 50 -11.37 -9.20 10.87
CA LEU A 50 -11.41 -10.20 9.79
C LEU A 50 -11.51 -9.53 8.40
N ASP A 51 -12.37 -8.53 8.28
CA ASP A 51 -12.56 -7.75 7.05
C ASP A 51 -11.28 -6.98 6.69
N SER A 52 -10.58 -6.43 7.69
CA SER A 52 -9.33 -5.67 7.48
C SER A 52 -8.15 -6.50 6.98
N ILE A 53 -8.19 -7.83 7.12
CA ILE A 53 -7.16 -8.71 6.59
C ILE A 53 -7.23 -8.76 5.04
N GLY A 54 -8.42 -8.55 4.46
CA GLY A 54 -8.62 -8.53 2.99
C GLY A 54 -8.43 -9.89 2.31
N VAL A 55 -8.45 -11.00 3.07
CA VAL A 55 -8.25 -12.37 2.56
C VAL A 55 -9.55 -13.17 2.51
N LEU A 56 -10.50 -12.79 3.37
CA LEU A 56 -11.82 -13.41 3.47
C LEU A 56 -12.87 -12.59 2.73
N THR A 57 -13.78 -13.27 2.05
CA THR A 57 -14.97 -12.61 1.50
C THR A 57 -15.92 -12.20 2.62
N SER A 58 -16.75 -11.19 2.39
CA SER A 58 -17.76 -10.77 3.37
C SER A 58 -18.73 -11.91 3.72
N PHE A 59 -19.00 -12.82 2.77
CA PHE A 59 -19.77 -14.05 3.00
C PHE A 59 -19.06 -14.98 4.00
N GLN A 60 -17.75 -15.19 3.83
CA GLN A 60 -16.95 -16.04 4.74
C GLN A 60 -16.89 -15.45 6.15
N ILE A 61 -16.78 -14.12 6.25
CA ILE A 61 -16.79 -13.41 7.54
C ILE A 61 -18.15 -13.55 8.23
N GLU A 62 -19.22 -13.33 7.49
CA GLU A 62 -20.58 -13.46 8.03
C GLU A 62 -20.88 -14.91 8.47
N SER A 63 -20.52 -15.90 7.64
CA SER A 63 -20.67 -17.31 7.97
C SER A 63 -19.88 -17.69 9.23
N PHE A 64 -18.66 -17.16 9.38
CA PHE A 64 -17.86 -17.32 10.58
C PHE A 64 -18.55 -16.73 11.82
N CYS A 65 -19.09 -15.52 11.72
CA CYS A 65 -19.79 -14.87 12.82
C CYS A 65 -21.05 -15.63 13.22
N GLN A 66 -21.81 -16.14 12.25
CA GLN A 66 -23.02 -16.94 12.49
C GLN A 66 -22.66 -18.28 13.14
N TYR A 67 -21.62 -18.96 12.64
CA TYR A 67 -21.14 -20.22 13.23
C TYR A 67 -20.74 -20.02 14.69
N ARG A 68 -19.90 -19.03 14.99
CA ARG A 68 -19.47 -18.70 16.36
C ARG A 68 -20.65 -18.31 17.27
N LYS A 69 -21.66 -17.62 16.74
CA LYS A 69 -22.88 -17.29 17.49
C LYS A 69 -23.73 -18.52 17.79
N SER A 70 -23.81 -19.50 16.89
CA SER A 70 -24.67 -20.66 16.99
C SER A 70 -24.04 -21.81 17.79
N PHE A 71 -22.72 -22.02 17.63
CA PHE A 71 -22.01 -23.17 18.22
C PHE A 71 -21.04 -22.77 19.34
N GLY A 72 -20.83 -21.45 19.58
CA GLY A 72 -20.00 -20.98 20.66
C GLY A 72 -18.54 -20.78 20.24
N ILE A 73 -17.63 -21.08 21.18
CA ILE A 73 -16.18 -20.89 20.98
C ILE A 73 -15.60 -22.06 20.20
N PHE A 74 -14.62 -21.75 19.33
CA PHE A 74 -13.83 -22.76 18.63
C PHE A 74 -12.87 -23.45 19.59
N VAL A 75 -12.82 -24.76 19.53
CA VAL A 75 -11.90 -25.60 20.31
C VAL A 75 -10.67 -25.96 19.46
N ASP A 76 -10.85 -26.15 18.14
CA ASP A 76 -9.80 -26.49 17.20
C ASP A 76 -9.88 -25.64 15.91
N LEU A 77 -8.75 -25.41 15.27
CA LEU A 77 -8.67 -24.75 13.95
C LEU A 77 -9.36 -25.55 12.84
N TYR A 78 -9.45 -26.87 12.99
CA TYR A 78 -10.15 -27.73 12.02
C TYR A 78 -11.66 -27.50 12.00
N GLU A 79 -12.25 -26.97 13.07
CA GLU A 79 -13.67 -26.60 13.10
C GLU A 79 -14.05 -25.55 12.05
N LEU A 80 -13.08 -24.73 11.63
CA LEU A 80 -13.30 -23.77 10.56
C LEU A 80 -13.74 -24.43 9.25
N GLN A 81 -13.47 -25.72 9.04
CA GLN A 81 -13.95 -26.46 7.87
C GLN A 81 -15.47 -26.68 7.86
N ALA A 82 -16.11 -26.65 9.02
CA ALA A 82 -17.55 -26.76 9.14
C ALA A 82 -18.29 -25.46 8.76
N ILE A 83 -17.57 -24.34 8.64
CA ILE A 83 -18.17 -23.06 8.31
C ILE A 83 -18.49 -23.00 6.79
N PRO A 84 -19.70 -22.64 6.40
CA PRO A 84 -20.06 -22.48 4.99
C PRO A 84 -19.13 -21.52 4.26
N GLY A 85 -18.59 -21.95 3.10
CA GLY A 85 -17.65 -21.14 2.32
C GLY A 85 -16.19 -21.16 2.77
N TRP A 86 -15.84 -21.89 3.84
CA TRP A 86 -14.48 -22.09 4.31
C TRP A 86 -13.94 -23.44 3.80
N ASP A 87 -13.37 -23.42 2.62
CA ASP A 87 -12.71 -24.58 2.03
C ASP A 87 -11.26 -24.74 2.53
N ILE A 88 -10.64 -25.89 2.22
CA ILE A 88 -9.26 -26.18 2.58
C ILE A 88 -8.29 -25.09 2.05
N GLY A 89 -8.58 -24.51 0.87
CA GLY A 89 -7.79 -23.41 0.30
C GLY A 89 -7.89 -22.14 1.14
N THR A 90 -9.08 -21.78 1.60
CA THR A 90 -9.31 -20.67 2.53
C THR A 90 -8.61 -20.91 3.86
N LEU A 91 -8.75 -22.13 4.42
CA LEU A 91 -8.07 -22.49 5.68
C LEU A 91 -6.56 -22.38 5.59
N ARG A 92 -5.94 -22.88 4.51
CA ARG A 92 -4.50 -22.76 4.30
C ARG A 92 -4.05 -21.30 4.19
N ARG A 93 -4.88 -20.43 3.64
CA ARG A 93 -4.59 -18.98 3.57
C ARG A 93 -4.68 -18.32 4.93
N VAL A 94 -5.69 -18.64 5.73
CA VAL A 94 -6.00 -17.94 6.98
C VAL A 94 -5.35 -18.56 8.22
N ALA A 95 -5.02 -19.85 8.23
CA ALA A 95 -4.46 -20.55 9.40
C ALA A 95 -3.20 -19.88 9.99
N LYS A 96 -2.46 -19.14 9.17
CA LYS A 96 -1.29 -18.37 9.60
C LYS A 96 -1.65 -17.11 10.38
N TRP A 97 -2.86 -16.58 10.22
CA TRP A 97 -3.36 -15.35 10.82
C TRP A 97 -4.10 -15.57 12.12
N PHE A 98 -4.47 -16.83 12.39
CA PHE A 98 -5.31 -17.19 13.52
C PHE A 98 -4.60 -18.05 14.54
N THR A 99 -5.05 -17.93 15.77
CA THR A 99 -4.72 -18.80 16.88
C THR A 99 -5.97 -19.07 17.69
N LEU A 100 -5.95 -20.16 18.43
CA LEU A 100 -6.90 -20.44 19.49
C LEU A 100 -6.17 -20.26 20.81
N ILE A 101 -6.66 -19.35 21.64
CA ILE A 101 -6.12 -19.15 22.98
C ILE A 101 -6.99 -19.97 23.93
N PRO A 102 -6.41 -20.86 24.76
CA PRO A 102 -7.19 -21.64 25.75
C PRO A 102 -7.98 -20.74 26.70
N LEU A 103 -9.17 -21.17 27.10
CA LEU A 103 -10.07 -20.42 27.98
C LEU A 103 -9.42 -19.98 29.29
N GLU A 104 -8.57 -20.79 29.86
CA GLU A 104 -7.84 -20.52 31.10
C GLU A 104 -6.98 -19.26 31.07
N TRP A 105 -6.61 -18.78 29.87
CA TRP A 105 -5.82 -17.55 29.66
C TRP A 105 -6.68 -16.28 29.62
N TYR A 106 -8.02 -16.42 29.67
CA TYR A 106 -8.94 -15.29 29.56
C TYR A 106 -9.17 -14.54 30.88
N GLU A 107 -8.88 -15.16 32.01
CA GLU A 107 -9.14 -14.61 33.35
C GLU A 107 -7.98 -13.79 33.92
N GLN A 108 -6.87 -13.62 33.17
CA GLN A 108 -5.70 -12.91 33.69
C GLN A 108 -5.90 -11.39 33.85
N PRO A 109 -5.43 -10.80 34.97
CA PRO A 109 -5.64 -9.39 35.27
C PRO A 109 -4.89 -8.44 34.32
N LEU A 110 -5.37 -7.19 34.27
CA LEU A 110 -4.87 -6.13 33.38
C LEU A 110 -3.36 -5.86 33.48
N PHE A 111 -2.69 -6.26 34.56
CA PHE A 111 -1.27 -6.03 34.89
C PHE A 111 -0.46 -7.31 35.17
N GLY A 112 -0.87 -8.48 34.69
CA GLY A 112 -0.09 -9.72 34.78
C GLY A 112 1.07 -9.79 33.77
N LYS A 113 1.98 -10.77 33.90
CA LYS A 113 3.07 -11.06 32.94
C LYS A 113 2.50 -11.24 31.53
N ARG A 114 2.64 -10.22 30.71
CA ARG A 114 2.07 -10.15 29.35
C ARG A 114 3.15 -10.46 28.32
N SER A 115 2.76 -11.21 27.31
CA SER A 115 3.57 -11.34 26.11
C SER A 115 3.69 -9.98 25.43
N TYR A 116 4.91 -9.48 25.29
CA TYR A 116 5.22 -8.33 24.47
C TYR A 116 6.30 -8.66 23.45
N GLN A 117 6.31 -7.91 22.37
CA GLN A 117 7.35 -7.95 21.36
C GLN A 117 7.94 -6.54 21.22
N SER A 118 9.24 -6.44 21.39
CA SER A 118 9.98 -5.21 21.11
C SER A 118 10.99 -5.47 20.00
N THR A 119 11.09 -4.55 19.05
CA THR A 119 12.01 -4.64 17.93
C THR A 119 12.69 -3.30 17.72
N LEU A 120 14.01 -3.28 17.71
CA LEU A 120 14.84 -2.19 17.25
C LEU A 120 15.49 -2.61 15.92
N SER A 121 15.24 -1.87 14.87
CA SER A 121 15.86 -2.11 13.55
C SER A 121 16.66 -0.88 13.15
N LEU A 122 17.92 -1.09 12.86
CA LEU A 122 18.84 -0.12 12.30
C LEU A 122 19.13 -0.54 10.86
N ARG A 123 18.93 0.35 9.92
CA ARG A 123 19.26 0.14 8.53
C ARG A 123 20.12 1.27 8.02
N TRP A 124 21.27 0.90 7.51
CA TRP A 124 22.17 1.80 6.83
C TRP A 124 22.27 1.40 5.37
N ARG A 125 22.28 2.37 4.47
CA ARG A 125 22.46 2.16 3.02
C ARG A 125 23.47 3.15 2.47
N LEU A 126 24.26 2.68 1.55
CA LEU A 126 25.09 3.49 0.68
C LEU A 126 24.61 3.28 -0.76
N SER A 127 24.19 4.35 -1.40
CA SER A 127 23.76 4.34 -2.81
C SER A 127 24.71 5.17 -3.65
N ASP A 128 25.32 4.54 -4.65
CA ASP A 128 26.16 5.24 -5.64
C ASP A 128 25.32 5.63 -6.87
N GLN A 129 24.06 5.98 -6.67
CA GLN A 129 23.22 6.50 -7.74
C GLN A 129 23.75 7.86 -8.16
N GLN A 130 24.45 7.92 -9.29
CA GLN A 130 24.60 9.14 -10.05
C GLN A 130 23.27 9.40 -10.75
N GLU A 131 22.41 10.24 -10.15
CA GLU A 131 21.29 10.82 -10.90
C GLU A 131 21.89 11.59 -12.07
N GLN A 132 21.62 11.10 -13.29
CA GLN A 132 21.92 11.85 -14.51
C GLN A 132 20.93 13.03 -14.61
N ASN A 133 21.16 14.08 -13.89
CA ASN A 133 20.64 15.37 -14.26
C ASN A 133 21.56 15.98 -15.33
N ASN A 134 21.32 15.57 -16.58
CA ASN A 134 21.91 16.21 -17.79
C ASN A 134 21.34 17.60 -18.04
N THR A 135 20.73 18.25 -17.07
CA THR A 135 20.32 19.65 -17.15
C THR A 135 21.30 20.52 -16.37
N ARG A 136 21.83 21.53 -17.01
CA ARG A 136 22.86 22.50 -16.58
C ARG A 136 22.55 23.29 -15.29
N SER A 137 21.73 22.80 -14.39
CA SER A 137 21.34 23.43 -13.11
C SER A 137 21.08 22.39 -12.02
N ALA A 138 21.84 21.30 -11.97
CA ALA A 138 21.78 20.40 -10.83
C ALA A 138 22.43 21.12 -9.64
N SER A 139 21.59 21.66 -8.73
CA SER A 139 22.04 21.99 -7.39
C SER A 139 22.66 20.73 -6.80
N SER A 140 23.95 20.79 -6.44
CA SER A 140 24.63 19.65 -5.83
C SER A 140 23.93 19.29 -4.52
N TRP A 141 23.82 17.99 -4.25
CA TRP A 141 23.37 17.54 -2.94
C TRP A 141 24.26 18.09 -1.84
N LEU A 142 23.65 18.54 -0.78
CA LEU A 142 24.34 19.19 0.34
C LEU A 142 24.94 18.17 1.34
N GLY A 143 24.35 16.99 1.43
CA GLY A 143 24.78 15.90 2.28
C GLY A 143 25.47 14.76 1.54
N ASP A 144 25.80 13.72 2.26
CA ASP A 144 26.47 12.53 1.75
C ASP A 144 25.48 11.52 1.15
N ARG A 145 26.02 10.43 0.56
CA ARG A 145 25.26 9.35 -0.09
C ARG A 145 24.73 8.26 0.85
N HIS A 146 24.92 8.45 2.16
CA HIS A 146 24.45 7.51 3.16
C HIS A 146 23.01 7.80 3.54
N SER A 147 22.22 6.76 3.70
CA SER A 147 20.94 6.83 4.40
C SER A 147 20.96 6.02 5.68
N LEU A 148 20.23 6.50 6.65
CA LEU A 148 20.06 5.83 7.94
C LEU A 148 18.58 5.80 8.30
N GLN A 149 18.10 4.62 8.70
CA GLN A 149 16.75 4.44 9.20
C GLN A 149 16.81 3.71 10.55
N VAL A 150 16.14 4.29 11.55
CA VAL A 150 16.00 3.73 12.89
C VAL A 150 14.53 3.49 13.17
N LEU A 151 14.17 2.25 13.45
CA LEU A 151 12.81 1.83 13.70
C LEU A 151 12.72 1.13 15.05
N TYR A 152 12.07 1.76 16.03
CA TYR A 152 11.72 1.12 17.28
C TYR A 152 10.24 0.80 17.30
N ARG A 153 9.86 -0.42 17.65
CA ARG A 153 8.48 -0.88 17.76
C ARG A 153 8.32 -1.71 19.02
N TYR A 154 7.38 -1.32 19.84
CA TYR A 154 6.90 -2.09 20.99
C TYR A 154 5.44 -2.44 20.76
N ASN A 155 5.11 -3.71 20.82
CA ASN A 155 3.75 -4.22 20.62
C ASN A 155 3.39 -5.14 21.79
N SER A 156 2.35 -4.78 22.52
CA SER A 156 1.65 -5.65 23.45
C SER A 156 0.16 -5.76 23.05
N GLN A 157 -0.61 -6.53 23.77
CA GLN A 157 -2.05 -6.63 23.50
C GLN A 157 -2.80 -5.30 23.61
N GLN A 158 -2.34 -4.39 24.46
CA GLN A 158 -3.02 -3.12 24.73
C GLN A 158 -2.24 -1.90 24.29
N ILE A 159 -0.92 -1.96 24.29
CA ILE A 159 -0.07 -0.79 24.06
C ILE A 159 0.81 -1.05 22.84
N LYS A 160 0.82 -0.10 21.92
CA LYS A 160 1.73 -0.06 20.77
C LYS A 160 2.47 1.25 20.82
N ILE A 161 3.80 1.18 20.81
CA ILE A 161 4.68 2.36 20.77
C ILE A 161 5.57 2.22 19.55
N GLY A 162 5.79 3.30 18.84
CA GLY A 162 6.73 3.30 17.73
C GLY A 162 7.47 4.61 17.63
N ILE A 163 8.74 4.50 17.22
CA ILE A 163 9.59 5.62 16.84
C ILE A 163 10.20 5.27 15.49
N THR A 164 10.13 6.18 14.56
CA THR A 164 10.77 6.09 13.25
C THR A 164 11.63 7.32 13.08
N ALA A 165 12.89 7.15 12.73
CA ALA A 165 13.78 8.24 12.37
C ALA A 165 14.48 7.88 11.07
N GLU A 166 14.56 8.83 10.13
CA GLU A 166 15.13 8.61 8.80
C GLU A 166 15.97 9.80 8.35
N LYS A 167 17.05 9.49 7.66
CA LYS A 167 17.87 10.40 6.88
C LYS A 167 18.03 9.80 5.48
N ASP A 168 17.68 10.55 4.47
CA ASP A 168 17.84 10.16 3.08
C ASP A 168 19.24 10.46 2.50
N PRO A 169 19.64 9.79 1.40
CA PRO A 169 20.87 10.14 0.70
C PRO A 169 20.81 11.57 0.21
N GLY A 170 21.88 12.33 0.39
CA GLY A 170 21.97 13.74 0.00
C GLY A 170 21.55 14.75 1.08
N GLU A 171 21.02 14.29 2.20
CA GLU A 171 20.67 15.14 3.33
C GLU A 171 21.82 15.25 4.34
N TYR A 172 21.80 16.34 5.13
CA TYR A 172 22.77 16.54 6.20
C TYR A 172 22.51 15.63 7.39
N TRP A 173 23.57 15.14 8.04
CA TRP A 173 23.49 14.46 9.33
C TRP A 173 23.08 15.39 10.48
N ILE A 174 23.59 16.62 10.47
CA ILE A 174 23.29 17.63 11.50
C ILE A 174 23.26 18.98 10.79
N THR A 175 22.15 19.69 10.86
CA THR A 175 22.09 21.09 10.43
C THR A 175 22.29 22.03 11.62
N ARG A 176 22.80 23.27 11.37
CA ARG A 176 22.93 24.29 12.41
C ARG A 176 21.59 24.56 13.12
N ASN A 177 20.47 24.37 12.43
CA ASN A 177 19.13 24.66 12.92
C ASN A 177 18.41 23.42 13.49
N THR A 178 18.86 22.21 13.20
CA THR A 178 18.28 20.98 13.74
C THR A 178 19.35 20.22 14.51
N LYS A 179 19.20 20.16 15.83
CA LYS A 179 20.07 19.37 16.73
C LYS A 179 19.80 17.85 16.62
N ILE A 180 18.99 17.41 15.66
CA ILE A 180 18.55 16.02 15.48
C ILE A 180 19.35 15.42 14.33
N LEU A 181 19.80 14.18 14.53
CA LEU A 181 20.66 13.42 13.61
C LEU A 181 19.95 13.01 12.29
N THR A 182 18.64 13.16 12.21
CA THR A 182 17.79 12.69 11.12
C THR A 182 16.85 13.79 10.65
N ASP A 183 16.53 13.79 9.36
CA ASP A 183 15.64 14.79 8.76
C ASP A 183 14.19 14.58 9.17
N PHE A 184 13.76 13.34 9.21
CA PHE A 184 12.40 12.93 9.59
C PHE A 184 12.38 12.18 10.93
N VAL A 185 11.41 12.54 11.77
CA VAL A 185 11.11 11.81 13.01
C VAL A 185 9.59 11.67 13.17
N SER A 186 9.15 10.45 13.39
CA SER A 186 7.77 10.09 13.69
C SER A 186 7.69 9.26 14.96
N ALA A 187 6.73 9.55 15.82
CA ALA A 187 6.51 8.79 17.05
C ALA A 187 5.01 8.65 17.34
N TYR A 188 4.63 7.54 17.93
CA TYR A 188 3.27 7.31 18.38
C TYR A 188 3.19 6.44 19.64
N VAL A 189 2.11 6.63 20.38
CA VAL A 189 1.62 5.73 21.43
C VAL A 189 0.16 5.44 21.12
N SER A 190 -0.20 4.17 21.01
CA SER A 190 -1.58 3.73 20.78
C SER A 190 -1.99 2.74 21.86
N ILE A 191 -3.08 3.03 22.55
CA ILE A 191 -3.60 2.24 23.66
C ILE A 191 -4.98 1.69 23.23
N THR A 192 -5.13 0.38 23.31
CA THR A 192 -6.41 -0.29 23.08
C THR A 192 -7.06 -0.57 24.43
N GLY A 193 -8.22 0.04 24.65
CA GLY A 193 -8.98 -0.08 25.90
C GLY A 193 -9.98 -1.23 25.88
N LYS A 194 -10.58 -1.47 27.05
CA LYS A 194 -11.76 -2.35 27.24
C LYS A 194 -12.98 -1.46 27.53
N GLY A 195 -14.17 -1.91 27.14
CA GLY A 195 -15.42 -1.15 27.33
C GLY A 195 -15.65 -0.10 26.23
N VAL A 196 -16.14 1.06 26.59
CA VAL A 196 -16.54 2.12 25.65
C VAL A 196 -15.35 2.72 24.90
N MET A 197 -14.25 2.97 25.58
CA MET A 197 -13.03 3.47 24.95
C MET A 197 -12.30 2.32 24.24
N ARG A 198 -12.41 2.27 22.91
CA ARG A 198 -11.81 1.21 22.10
C ARG A 198 -10.32 1.45 21.85
N GLN A 199 -9.97 2.67 21.48
CA GLN A 199 -8.61 3.06 21.15
C GLN A 199 -8.38 4.53 21.40
N ILE A 200 -7.18 4.87 21.90
CA ILE A 200 -6.62 6.22 21.86
C ILE A 200 -5.24 6.15 21.22
N THR A 201 -4.94 7.06 20.31
CA THR A 201 -3.63 7.17 19.66
C THR A 201 -3.16 8.60 19.78
N ILE A 202 -1.93 8.79 20.30
CA ILE A 202 -1.25 10.07 20.46
C ILE A 202 0.01 10.05 19.62
N GLY A 203 0.30 11.14 18.93
CA GLY A 203 1.45 11.27 18.03
C GLY A 203 1.02 11.09 16.57
N ASP A 204 1.76 10.29 15.81
CA ASP A 204 1.56 10.14 14.37
C ASP A 204 0.65 8.94 14.04
N PHE A 205 -0.41 9.20 13.27
CA PHE A 205 -1.40 8.21 12.88
C PHE A 205 -1.95 8.46 11.48
N THR A 206 -2.50 7.42 10.86
CA THR A 206 -3.23 7.50 9.60
C THR A 206 -4.73 7.40 9.85
N VAL A 207 -5.50 8.07 9.01
CA VAL A 207 -6.97 8.09 9.06
C VAL A 207 -7.53 7.45 7.78
N ASN A 208 -8.47 6.51 7.94
CA ASN A 208 -9.12 5.80 6.85
C ASN A 208 -10.63 5.84 7.06
N MET A 209 -11.36 6.38 6.10
CA MET A 209 -12.82 6.51 6.17
C MET A 209 -13.46 5.85 4.96
N ALA A 210 -14.45 5.01 5.21
CA ALA A 210 -15.29 4.34 4.21
C ALA A 210 -14.50 3.73 3.02
N GLN A 211 -14.83 4.11 1.77
CA GLN A 211 -14.12 3.68 0.56
C GLN A 211 -13.02 4.65 0.12
N GLY A 212 -12.74 5.67 0.93
CA GLY A 212 -11.64 6.61 0.73
C GLY A 212 -11.94 7.77 -0.20
N LEU A 213 -13.20 8.15 -0.37
CA LEU A 213 -13.53 9.34 -1.15
C LEU A 213 -13.09 10.62 -0.47
N ILE A 214 -13.20 10.72 0.87
CA ILE A 214 -12.79 11.91 1.59
C ILE A 214 -11.44 11.78 2.28
N GLN A 215 -11.09 10.57 2.77
CA GLN A 215 -9.86 10.35 3.53
C GLN A 215 -9.41 8.90 3.50
N TRP A 216 -8.17 8.66 3.02
CA TRP A 216 -7.53 7.36 3.08
C TRP A 216 -6.01 7.49 2.97
N GLN A 217 -5.29 7.25 4.06
CA GLN A 217 -3.83 7.41 4.14
C GLN A 217 -3.08 6.07 4.21
N SER A 218 -3.77 4.98 4.46
CA SER A 218 -3.14 3.66 4.43
C SER A 218 -2.94 3.18 3.00
N MET A 219 -1.99 2.24 2.85
CA MET A 219 -1.78 1.56 1.56
C MET A 219 -3.10 1.06 0.98
N ASN A 220 -3.28 1.29 -0.30
CA ASN A 220 -4.46 0.92 -1.07
C ASN A 220 -4.07 0.16 -2.33
N PHE A 221 -4.75 -0.95 -2.55
CA PHE A 221 -4.72 -1.68 -3.81
C PHE A 221 -5.83 -1.12 -4.69
N ARG A 222 -5.48 -0.28 -5.66
CA ARG A 222 -6.49 0.38 -6.52
C ARG A 222 -7.27 -0.63 -7.33
N LYS A 223 -6.66 -1.21 -8.36
CA LYS A 223 -7.24 -2.21 -9.26
C LYS A 223 -6.61 -3.56 -8.98
N THR A 224 -7.38 -4.52 -8.53
CA THR A 224 -6.87 -5.83 -8.15
C THR A 224 -7.84 -6.94 -8.55
N PRO A 225 -7.34 -8.08 -9.03
CA PRO A 225 -8.18 -9.25 -9.25
C PRO A 225 -8.62 -9.92 -7.94
N VAL A 226 -8.11 -9.46 -6.78
CA VAL A 226 -8.43 -10.03 -5.48
C VAL A 226 -9.71 -9.41 -4.95
N LEU A 227 -10.83 -10.05 -5.18
CA LEU A 227 -12.17 -9.54 -4.90
C LEU A 227 -12.39 -9.00 -3.48
N PRO A 228 -11.91 -9.64 -2.39
CA PRO A 228 -12.06 -9.08 -1.05
C PRO A 228 -11.40 -7.71 -0.86
N MET A 229 -10.36 -7.41 -1.65
CA MET A 229 -9.65 -6.13 -1.61
C MET A 229 -10.35 -5.02 -2.41
N LEU A 230 -11.38 -5.35 -3.18
CA LEU A 230 -12.16 -4.38 -3.94
C LEU A 230 -12.92 -3.42 -3.01
N LYS A 231 -13.44 -3.94 -1.90
CA LYS A 231 -13.96 -3.14 -0.80
C LYS A 231 -12.83 -2.75 0.14
N LYS A 232 -12.71 -1.48 0.41
CA LYS A 232 -11.77 -0.99 1.42
C LYS A 232 -12.29 -1.28 2.81
N SER A 233 -11.45 -1.91 3.63
CA SER A 233 -11.78 -2.23 5.00
C SER A 233 -10.55 -2.16 5.88
N LYS A 234 -10.42 -1.06 6.63
CA LYS A 234 -9.36 -0.84 7.61
C LYS A 234 -9.88 -0.12 8.83
N PRO A 235 -9.23 -0.26 10.00
CA PRO A 235 -9.53 0.58 11.15
C PRO A 235 -9.43 2.06 10.78
N VAL A 236 -10.33 2.88 11.35
CA VAL A 236 -10.35 4.32 11.09
C VAL A 236 -9.00 4.95 11.45
N PHE A 237 -8.46 4.57 12.59
CA PHE A 237 -7.15 5.06 13.04
C PHE A 237 -6.14 3.92 13.09
N GLN A 238 -4.97 4.17 12.51
CA GLN A 238 -3.82 3.27 12.62
C GLN A 238 -2.58 4.09 12.98
N PRO A 239 -1.72 3.61 13.90
CA PRO A 239 -0.43 4.25 14.16
C PRO A 239 0.37 4.37 12.86
N HIS A 240 1.01 5.52 12.63
CA HIS A 240 1.89 5.73 11.49
C HIS A 240 3.19 4.95 11.69
N ARG A 241 3.51 4.06 10.76
CA ARG A 241 4.66 3.15 10.88
C ARG A 241 5.61 3.25 9.70
N SER A 242 5.23 4.02 8.70
CA SER A 242 5.99 4.26 7.48
C SER A 242 6.98 5.40 7.67
N VAL A 243 7.92 5.50 6.77
CA VAL A 243 8.82 6.64 6.59
C VAL A 243 8.20 7.72 5.71
N ASN A 244 7.01 7.51 5.16
CA ASN A 244 6.32 8.51 4.34
C ASN A 244 6.03 9.78 5.15
N GLU A 245 6.53 10.92 4.69
CA GLU A 245 6.48 12.20 5.40
C GLU A 245 5.20 12.99 5.15
N PHE A 246 4.39 12.58 4.18
CA PHE A 246 3.19 13.32 3.80
C PHE A 246 1.89 12.67 4.26
N ASN A 247 1.73 11.36 4.13
CA ASN A 247 0.45 10.66 4.30
C ASN A 247 0.18 10.22 5.75
N PHE A 248 0.17 11.15 6.70
CA PHE A 248 -0.19 10.91 8.09
C PHE A 248 -0.77 12.16 8.75
N HIS A 249 -1.30 12.03 9.95
CA HIS A 249 -1.72 13.12 10.85
C HIS A 249 -0.90 13.04 12.14
N ARG A 250 -0.62 14.21 12.76
CA ARG A 250 0.10 14.33 14.05
C ARG A 250 -0.81 14.99 15.06
N GLY A 251 -1.14 14.30 16.15
CA GLY A 251 -2.07 14.81 17.15
C GLY A 251 -2.68 13.72 18.01
N ILE A 252 -4.00 13.75 18.17
CA ILE A 252 -4.76 12.80 19.01
C ILE A 252 -5.92 12.24 18.21
N ALA A 253 -6.13 10.93 18.32
CA ALA A 253 -7.25 10.20 17.75
C ALA A 253 -7.87 9.26 18.79
N ILE A 254 -9.20 9.25 18.89
CA ILE A 254 -9.97 8.48 19.87
C ILE A 254 -11.09 7.73 19.14
N GLU A 255 -11.23 6.45 19.46
CA GLU A 255 -12.36 5.61 19.03
C GLU A 255 -13.14 5.12 20.25
N LEU A 256 -14.43 5.43 20.25
CA LEU A 256 -15.40 5.01 21.25
C LEU A 256 -16.40 4.04 20.60
N VAL A 257 -16.71 2.95 21.28
CA VAL A 257 -17.67 1.94 20.80
C VAL A 257 -18.64 1.60 21.91
N GLN A 258 -19.92 1.78 21.66
CA GLN A 258 -20.98 1.44 22.59
C GLN A 258 -22.09 0.68 21.86
N LYS A 259 -22.26 -0.60 22.18
CA LYS A 259 -23.24 -1.49 21.50
C LYS A 259 -23.04 -1.46 19.98
N ASN A 260 -24.04 -0.93 19.27
CA ASN A 260 -24.07 -0.86 17.80
C ASN A 260 -23.44 0.44 17.24
N HIS A 261 -23.03 1.36 18.09
CA HIS A 261 -22.56 2.70 17.73
C HIS A 261 -21.04 2.80 17.90
N SER A 262 -20.39 3.52 17.00
CA SER A 262 -18.98 3.86 17.10
C SER A 262 -18.78 5.33 16.76
N PHE A 263 -17.93 6.01 17.53
CA PHE A 263 -17.52 7.39 17.32
C PHE A 263 -16.00 7.43 17.23
N SER A 264 -15.49 7.88 16.12
CA SER A 264 -14.07 8.05 15.87
C SER A 264 -13.81 9.52 15.63
N LEU A 265 -13.00 10.16 16.46
CA LEU A 265 -12.72 11.60 16.41
C LEU A 265 -11.20 11.81 16.42
N PHE A 266 -10.73 12.80 15.67
CA PHE A 266 -9.32 13.17 15.70
C PHE A 266 -9.11 14.67 15.53
N THR A 267 -7.97 15.12 16.01
CA THR A 267 -7.41 16.45 15.76
C THR A 267 -5.91 16.32 15.48
N SER A 268 -5.41 17.15 14.57
CA SER A 268 -4.04 17.12 14.09
C SER A 268 -3.51 18.51 13.83
N TRP A 269 -2.25 18.73 14.21
CA TRP A 269 -1.49 19.95 13.89
C TRP A 269 -0.08 19.55 13.45
N ARG A 270 0.31 19.95 12.21
CA ARG A 270 1.64 19.62 11.70
C ARG A 270 2.16 20.62 10.68
N GLY A 271 3.48 20.66 10.51
CA GLY A 271 4.15 21.31 9.39
C GLY A 271 4.00 20.51 8.11
N LEU A 272 3.94 21.20 6.99
CA LEU A 272 3.97 20.64 5.63
C LEU A 272 5.02 21.36 4.81
N SER A 273 5.76 20.61 3.99
CA SER A 273 6.66 21.19 2.98
C SER A 273 5.86 21.56 1.74
N ALA A 274 5.93 22.83 1.31
CA ALA A 274 5.06 23.37 0.28
C ALA A 274 5.82 24.25 -0.72
N ASN A 275 5.32 24.25 -1.96
CA ASN A 275 5.73 25.22 -2.98
C ASN A 275 4.78 26.42 -2.91
N PHE A 276 5.33 27.61 -2.77
CA PHE A 276 4.59 28.86 -2.84
C PHE A 276 4.70 29.47 -4.23
N GLY A 277 3.66 30.13 -4.66
CA GLY A 277 3.60 30.84 -5.91
C GLY A 277 2.55 31.94 -5.89
N PHE A 278 2.34 32.57 -7.03
CA PHE A 278 1.36 33.62 -7.23
C PHE A 278 0.35 33.17 -8.28
N SER A 279 -0.93 33.36 -8.01
CA SER A 279 -1.99 33.13 -8.97
C SER A 279 -2.45 34.46 -9.54
N SER A 280 -2.19 34.69 -10.83
CA SER A 280 -2.66 35.90 -11.52
C SER A 280 -4.18 35.98 -11.66
N ILE A 281 -4.89 34.84 -11.62
CA ILE A 281 -6.35 34.79 -11.66
C ILE A 281 -6.96 35.27 -10.33
N ALA A 282 -6.34 34.86 -9.21
CA ALA A 282 -6.84 35.19 -7.88
C ALA A 282 -6.17 36.43 -7.27
N ASP A 283 -5.16 36.98 -7.95
CA ASP A 283 -4.28 38.05 -7.46
C ASP A 283 -3.76 37.78 -6.03
N LEU A 284 -3.34 36.56 -5.79
CA LEU A 284 -3.04 36.04 -4.46
C LEU A 284 -1.79 35.16 -4.45
N ALA A 285 -0.91 35.40 -3.48
CA ALA A 285 0.18 34.48 -3.17
C ALA A 285 -0.31 33.35 -2.24
N GLY A 286 0.13 32.12 -2.50
CA GLY A 286 -0.29 30.99 -1.72
C GLY A 286 0.43 29.69 -2.06
N ILE A 287 -0.07 28.59 -1.52
CA ILE A 287 0.46 27.25 -1.74
C ILE A 287 -0.06 26.74 -3.09
N THR A 288 0.85 26.45 -4.01
CA THR A 288 0.55 25.86 -5.32
C THR A 288 0.56 24.33 -5.31
N SER A 289 1.40 23.72 -4.48
CA SER A 289 1.50 22.26 -4.33
C SER A 289 2.25 21.89 -3.05
N PHE A 290 2.05 20.67 -2.58
CA PHE A 290 2.82 20.11 -1.48
C PHE A 290 4.01 19.31 -2.01
N HIS A 291 5.12 19.38 -1.29
CA HIS A 291 6.31 18.57 -1.55
C HIS A 291 6.12 17.24 -0.83
N THR A 292 5.73 16.20 -1.57
CA THR A 292 5.31 14.91 -1.01
C THR A 292 6.41 13.86 -0.93
N SER A 293 7.59 14.11 -1.55
CA SER A 293 8.72 13.18 -1.56
C SER A 293 9.45 13.06 -0.23
N GLY A 294 9.36 14.07 0.63
CA GLY A 294 10.13 14.13 1.89
C GLY A 294 11.59 14.58 1.72
N TYR A 295 12.13 14.66 0.50
CA TYR A 295 13.56 14.97 0.28
C TYR A 295 13.91 16.42 0.60
N HIS A 296 15.00 16.61 1.39
CA HIS A 296 15.57 17.90 1.73
C HIS A 296 17.08 17.90 1.47
N ARG A 297 17.46 17.59 0.23
CA ARG A 297 18.84 17.35 -0.24
C ARG A 297 19.53 18.59 -0.79
N THR A 298 18.74 19.59 -1.18
CA THR A 298 19.22 20.84 -1.82
C THR A 298 18.74 22.04 -1.02
N GLU A 299 19.38 23.21 -1.20
CA GLU A 299 18.97 24.45 -0.52
C GLU A 299 17.51 24.81 -0.78
N THR A 300 17.07 24.62 -2.03
CA THR A 300 15.68 24.87 -2.42
C THR A 300 14.68 23.89 -1.78
N GLU A 301 15.05 22.63 -1.57
CA GLU A 301 14.25 21.65 -0.86
C GLU A 301 14.19 21.96 0.65
N ILE A 302 15.34 22.33 1.26
CA ILE A 302 15.42 22.71 2.67
C ILE A 302 14.57 23.96 2.95
N ALA A 303 14.60 24.96 2.06
CA ALA A 303 13.79 26.17 2.21
C ALA A 303 12.29 25.90 2.20
N LYS A 304 11.84 24.78 1.63
CA LYS A 304 10.43 24.35 1.60
C LYS A 304 10.04 23.55 2.84
N LYS A 305 10.99 23.06 3.64
CA LYS A 305 10.73 22.19 4.78
C LYS A 305 9.85 22.86 5.81
N ASN A 306 8.69 22.27 6.10
CA ASN A 306 7.72 22.74 7.11
C ASN A 306 7.35 24.23 6.99
N ASN A 307 7.40 24.81 5.80
CA ASN A 307 7.13 26.23 5.57
C ASN A 307 5.62 26.57 5.56
N ALA A 308 4.76 25.59 5.61
CA ALA A 308 3.32 25.74 5.82
C ALA A 308 2.86 24.89 6.99
N THR A 309 1.75 25.29 7.63
CA THR A 309 1.12 24.50 8.69
C THR A 309 -0.28 24.06 8.30
N GLN A 310 -0.66 22.87 8.72
CA GLN A 310 -1.99 22.29 8.55
C GLN A 310 -2.58 21.96 9.91
N PHE A 311 -3.76 22.49 10.18
CA PHE A 311 -4.68 21.97 11.18
C PHE A 311 -5.70 21.09 10.47
N ALA A 312 -5.99 19.90 11.04
CA ALA A 312 -7.06 19.04 10.56
C ALA A 312 -7.86 18.49 11.73
N CYS A 313 -9.16 18.44 11.59
CA CYS A 313 -10.03 17.74 12.53
C CYS A 313 -11.15 17.02 11.75
N GLY A 314 -11.62 15.92 12.30
CA GLY A 314 -12.66 15.16 11.66
C GLY A 314 -13.09 13.95 12.47
N GLY A 315 -14.03 13.22 11.92
CA GLY A 315 -14.51 12.03 12.59
C GLY A 315 -15.45 11.20 11.74
N ARG A 316 -15.77 10.04 12.30
CA ARG A 316 -16.72 9.09 11.77
C ARG A 316 -17.70 8.66 12.85
N TYR A 317 -18.99 8.77 12.58
CA TYR A 317 -20.02 8.03 13.28
C TYR A 317 -20.31 6.76 12.50
N GLY A 318 -20.29 5.62 13.16
CA GLY A 318 -20.62 4.33 12.58
C GLY A 318 -21.74 3.64 13.34
N PHE A 319 -22.69 3.10 12.61
CA PHE A 319 -23.77 2.25 13.13
C PHE A 319 -23.67 0.87 12.52
N ARG A 320 -23.75 -0.19 13.35
CA ARG A 320 -23.72 -1.58 12.90
C ARG A 320 -24.76 -2.40 13.63
N LYS A 321 -25.67 -3.03 12.87
CA LYS A 321 -26.68 -3.96 13.40
C LYS A 321 -26.76 -5.19 12.49
N GLY A 322 -26.25 -6.32 12.99
CA GLY A 322 -26.16 -7.54 12.19
C GLY A 322 -25.37 -7.34 10.91
N VAL A 323 -26.01 -7.63 9.78
CA VAL A 323 -25.44 -7.57 8.43
C VAL A 323 -25.36 -6.16 7.85
N PHE A 324 -25.91 -5.19 8.52
CA PHE A 324 -26.01 -3.80 8.08
C PHE A 324 -24.98 -2.91 8.77
N THR A 325 -24.29 -2.08 8.00
CA THR A 325 -23.38 -1.05 8.52
C THR A 325 -23.64 0.26 7.77
N ALA A 326 -23.71 1.35 8.51
CA ALA A 326 -23.79 2.70 7.96
C ALA A 326 -22.79 3.61 8.64
N GLY A 327 -22.36 4.66 7.96
CA GLY A 327 -21.41 5.63 8.50
C GLY A 327 -21.64 7.02 7.97
N LEU A 328 -21.35 8.01 8.84
CA LEU A 328 -21.26 9.42 8.50
C LEU A 328 -19.82 9.85 8.76
N ASN A 329 -19.19 10.48 7.79
CA ASN A 329 -17.80 10.89 7.85
C ASN A 329 -17.69 12.39 7.57
N PHE A 330 -16.78 13.04 8.27
CA PHE A 330 -16.53 14.48 8.13
C PHE A 330 -15.06 14.79 8.37
N ILE A 331 -14.52 15.73 7.58
CA ILE A 331 -13.16 16.25 7.77
C ILE A 331 -13.07 17.71 7.36
N LEU A 332 -12.35 18.48 8.19
CA LEU A 332 -12.00 19.88 7.96
C LEU A 332 -10.49 20.05 7.98
N TYR A 333 -9.98 20.78 7.00
CA TYR A 333 -8.59 21.23 6.91
C TYR A 333 -8.53 22.75 7.00
N GLN A 334 -7.50 23.27 7.67
CA GLN A 334 -7.15 24.69 7.69
C GLN A 334 -5.65 24.84 7.52
N PHE A 335 -5.22 25.74 6.62
CA PHE A 335 -3.82 25.98 6.28
C PHE A 335 -3.38 27.37 6.72
N SER A 336 -2.08 27.54 7.01
CA SER A 336 -1.48 28.84 7.34
C SER A 336 -1.52 29.83 6.17
N ALA A 337 -1.48 29.32 4.94
CA ALA A 337 -1.59 30.11 3.72
C ALA A 337 -2.71 29.52 2.81
N PRO A 338 -3.32 30.34 1.92
CA PRO A 338 -4.33 29.83 1.01
C PRO A 338 -3.72 28.86 -0.01
N LEU A 339 -4.45 27.79 -0.32
CA LEU A 339 -4.20 26.98 -1.49
C LEU A 339 -4.67 27.77 -2.72
N ILE A 340 -3.89 27.76 -3.76
CA ILE A 340 -4.18 28.43 -5.04
C ILE A 340 -4.03 27.48 -6.20
N THR A 341 -4.89 27.64 -7.22
CA THR A 341 -4.77 26.89 -8.46
C THR A 341 -3.78 27.56 -9.41
N THR A 342 -3.16 26.78 -10.27
CA THR A 342 -2.35 27.28 -11.37
C THR A 342 -3.26 27.71 -12.52
N ASN A 343 -2.74 28.58 -13.44
CA ASN A 343 -3.50 29.03 -14.62
C ASN A 343 -3.70 27.94 -15.69
N ARG A 344 -3.64 26.67 -15.31
CA ARG A 344 -3.79 25.55 -16.23
C ARG A 344 -5.21 25.07 -16.28
N SER A 345 -5.74 24.86 -17.46
CA SER A 345 -7.14 24.48 -17.68
C SER A 345 -7.55 23.19 -16.96
N TYR A 346 -6.64 22.23 -16.80
CA TYR A 346 -6.91 20.98 -16.07
C TYR A 346 -7.00 21.18 -14.55
N ASP A 347 -6.41 22.26 -14.00
CA ASP A 347 -6.38 22.57 -12.56
C ASP A 347 -7.48 23.57 -12.13
N GLN A 348 -8.36 23.94 -13.07
CA GLN A 348 -9.40 24.93 -12.87
C GLN A 348 -10.31 24.65 -11.65
N PHE A 349 -10.53 23.38 -11.34
CA PHE A 349 -11.41 22.95 -10.23
C PHE A 349 -10.64 22.68 -8.94
N GLY A 350 -9.33 22.91 -8.89
CA GLY A 350 -8.49 22.63 -7.74
C GLY A 350 -8.97 23.28 -6.44
N ILE A 351 -8.43 22.82 -5.33
CA ILE A 351 -8.73 23.36 -4.00
C ILE A 351 -8.23 24.80 -3.90
N MET A 352 -9.08 25.70 -3.44
CA MET A 352 -8.75 27.12 -3.24
C MET A 352 -9.10 27.58 -1.83
N GLY A 353 -8.25 28.45 -1.27
CA GLY A 353 -8.45 29.11 0.02
C GLY A 353 -7.81 28.39 1.19
N ARG A 354 -8.01 28.92 2.40
CA ARG A 354 -7.35 28.42 3.62
C ARG A 354 -8.09 27.27 4.30
N LYS A 355 -9.38 27.07 3.99
CA LYS A 355 -10.22 26.04 4.64
C LYS A 355 -10.85 25.17 3.60
N TRP A 356 -10.80 23.86 3.83
CA TRP A 356 -11.43 22.85 3.00
C TRP A 356 -12.21 21.84 3.84
N ILE A 357 -13.35 21.44 3.37
CA ILE A 357 -14.28 20.53 4.07
C ILE A 357 -14.71 19.44 3.09
N ASN A 358 -14.73 18.21 3.56
CA ASN A 358 -15.38 17.09 2.90
C ASN A 358 -16.28 16.35 3.89
N ALA A 359 -17.40 15.84 3.39
CA ALA A 359 -18.29 14.95 4.12
C ALA A 359 -18.71 13.79 3.25
N SER A 360 -18.99 12.64 3.86
CA SER A 360 -19.54 11.49 3.15
C SER A 360 -20.46 10.64 4.01
N VAL A 361 -21.35 9.93 3.35
CA VAL A 361 -22.16 8.87 3.92
C VAL A 361 -21.74 7.55 3.29
N ASP A 362 -21.67 6.51 4.07
CA ASP A 362 -21.36 5.18 3.59
C ASP A 362 -22.32 4.14 4.15
N PHE A 363 -22.44 3.07 3.41
CA PHE A 363 -23.35 2.00 3.69
C PHE A 363 -22.76 0.67 3.22
N SER A 364 -22.97 -0.40 3.97
CA SER A 364 -22.73 -1.76 3.49
C SER A 364 -23.73 -2.75 4.06
N PHE A 365 -24.07 -3.73 3.23
CA PHE A 365 -25.08 -4.74 3.53
C PHE A 365 -24.62 -6.09 3.01
N THR A 366 -24.69 -7.11 3.87
CA THR A 366 -24.38 -8.50 3.51
C THR A 366 -25.65 -9.33 3.64
N TYR A 367 -26.05 -9.99 2.57
CA TYR A 367 -27.17 -10.91 2.60
C TYR A 367 -26.84 -12.19 1.84
N ARG A 368 -26.80 -13.32 2.54
CA ARG A 368 -26.35 -14.60 1.97
C ARG A 368 -25.01 -14.42 1.25
N ASN A 369 -24.97 -14.67 -0.04
CA ASN A 369 -23.77 -14.62 -0.88
C ASN A 369 -23.49 -13.22 -1.48
N TRP A 370 -24.32 -12.22 -1.17
CA TRP A 370 -24.21 -10.86 -1.67
C TRP A 370 -23.63 -9.94 -0.62
N HIS A 371 -22.69 -9.13 -1.02
CA HIS A 371 -22.22 -8.01 -0.24
C HIS A 371 -22.26 -6.74 -1.09
N LEU A 372 -23.07 -5.77 -0.65
CA LEU A 372 -23.22 -4.47 -1.28
C LEU A 372 -22.52 -3.42 -0.42
N PHE A 373 -21.90 -2.45 -1.06
CA PHE A 373 -21.29 -1.31 -0.38
C PHE A 373 -21.34 -0.05 -1.27
N LEU A 374 -21.43 1.10 -0.62
CA LEU A 374 -21.40 2.39 -1.29
C LEU A 374 -20.76 3.45 -0.38
N GLU A 375 -20.23 4.50 -1.01
CA GLU A 375 -19.91 5.79 -0.38
C GLU A 375 -20.34 6.92 -1.31
N GLN A 376 -21.02 7.91 -0.76
CA GLN A 376 -21.37 9.15 -1.44
C GLN A 376 -20.74 10.31 -0.68
N ALA A 377 -19.94 11.13 -1.35
CA ALA A 377 -19.19 12.23 -0.76
C ALA A 377 -19.50 13.56 -1.41
N THR A 378 -19.30 14.63 -0.65
CA THR A 378 -19.38 16.00 -1.12
C THR A 378 -18.21 16.82 -0.60
N ASP A 379 -17.82 17.84 -1.35
CA ASP A 379 -16.83 18.83 -0.94
C ASP A 379 -17.46 20.15 -0.50
N LYS A 380 -16.63 21.10 -0.08
CA LYS A 380 -17.04 22.45 0.35
C LYS A 380 -17.89 23.20 -0.69
N LYS A 381 -17.70 22.92 -1.99
CA LYS A 381 -18.42 23.57 -3.10
C LYS A 381 -19.73 22.84 -3.45
N GLY A 382 -20.07 21.74 -2.77
CA GLY A 382 -21.22 20.90 -3.07
C GLY A 382 -20.99 19.92 -4.24
N SER A 383 -19.75 19.77 -4.72
CA SER A 383 -19.43 18.82 -5.78
C SER A 383 -19.51 17.40 -5.23
N LEU A 384 -20.02 16.47 -6.04
CA LEU A 384 -20.32 15.10 -5.60
C LEU A 384 -19.33 14.09 -6.16
N ALA A 385 -19.06 13.06 -5.36
CA ALA A 385 -18.36 11.85 -5.78
C ALA A 385 -19.04 10.62 -5.17
N GLY A 386 -19.23 9.59 -5.98
CA GLY A 386 -19.89 8.36 -5.56
C GLY A 386 -19.14 7.09 -6.01
N ILE A 387 -19.17 6.10 -5.16
CA ILE A 387 -18.69 4.75 -5.46
C ILE A 387 -19.71 3.74 -4.94
N THR A 388 -20.02 2.75 -5.75
CA THR A 388 -20.94 1.66 -5.40
C THR A 388 -20.35 0.36 -5.90
N GLY A 389 -20.35 -0.66 -5.09
CA GLY A 389 -19.85 -1.97 -5.48
C GLY A 389 -20.63 -3.12 -4.89
N PHE A 390 -20.52 -4.27 -5.53
CA PHE A 390 -21.00 -5.52 -4.99
C PHE A 390 -19.99 -6.64 -5.17
N LEU A 391 -20.01 -7.58 -4.25
CA LEU A 391 -19.31 -8.85 -4.31
C LEU A 391 -20.35 -9.97 -4.23
N TYR A 392 -20.23 -10.95 -5.09
CA TYR A 392 -21.16 -12.07 -5.16
C TYR A 392 -20.42 -13.40 -5.32
N SER A 393 -20.59 -14.28 -4.35
CA SER A 393 -20.11 -15.66 -4.43
C SER A 393 -21.18 -16.53 -5.08
N VAL A 394 -21.06 -16.74 -6.41
CA VAL A 394 -22.00 -17.54 -7.22
C VAL A 394 -22.00 -18.99 -6.74
N SER A 395 -20.81 -19.52 -6.45
CA SER A 395 -20.58 -20.87 -5.96
C SER A 395 -19.29 -20.91 -5.12
N LYS A 396 -18.95 -22.09 -4.59
CA LYS A 396 -17.65 -22.33 -3.94
C LYS A 396 -16.45 -22.07 -4.87
N GLN A 397 -16.69 -22.09 -6.17
CA GLN A 397 -15.65 -21.97 -7.21
C GLN A 397 -15.61 -20.61 -7.87
N ILE A 398 -16.70 -19.85 -7.89
CA ILE A 398 -16.84 -18.62 -8.69
C ILE A 398 -17.25 -17.47 -7.79
N ASP A 399 -16.41 -16.43 -7.73
CA ASP A 399 -16.72 -15.15 -7.12
C ASP A 399 -16.69 -14.05 -8.19
N ILE A 400 -17.63 -13.11 -8.11
CA ILE A 400 -17.77 -11.97 -9.03
C ILE A 400 -17.77 -10.69 -8.20
N GLY A 401 -17.10 -9.66 -8.69
CA GLY A 401 -17.16 -8.31 -8.15
C GLY A 401 -17.42 -7.28 -9.23
N CYS A 402 -18.20 -6.27 -8.89
CA CYS A 402 -18.41 -5.11 -9.74
C CYS A 402 -18.35 -3.85 -8.90
N LEU A 403 -17.82 -2.78 -9.47
CA LEU A 403 -17.74 -1.48 -8.83
C LEU A 403 -17.94 -0.38 -9.87
N GLY A 404 -18.97 0.44 -9.64
CA GLY A 404 -19.23 1.67 -10.38
C GLY A 404 -18.70 2.88 -9.63
N ARG A 405 -18.13 3.84 -10.36
CA ARG A 405 -17.64 5.10 -9.79
C ARG A 405 -18.00 6.28 -10.67
N VAL A 406 -18.43 7.37 -10.02
CA VAL A 406 -18.74 8.65 -10.66
C VAL A 406 -18.19 9.76 -9.79
N TYR A 407 -17.18 10.44 -10.28
CA TYR A 407 -16.50 11.54 -9.59
C TYR A 407 -16.65 12.80 -10.43
N SER A 408 -17.39 13.78 -9.93
CA SER A 408 -17.56 15.07 -10.61
C SER A 408 -16.19 15.69 -10.93
N ARG A 409 -16.11 16.37 -12.08
CA ARG A 409 -14.90 17.12 -12.47
C ARG A 409 -14.46 18.16 -11.44
N ALA A 410 -15.39 18.69 -10.68
CA ALA A 410 -15.15 19.72 -9.66
C ALA A 410 -14.96 19.14 -8.24
N TYR A 411 -15.20 17.85 -8.01
CA TYR A 411 -15.00 17.24 -6.71
C TYR A 411 -13.52 17.20 -6.34
N GLN A 412 -13.20 17.66 -5.13
CA GLN A 412 -11.83 17.73 -4.62
C GLN A 412 -11.74 17.21 -3.19
N SER A 413 -10.71 16.42 -2.91
CA SER A 413 -10.36 15.98 -1.56
C SER A 413 -8.86 15.77 -1.44
N LEU A 414 -8.25 16.26 -0.34
CA LEU A 414 -6.79 16.36 -0.19
C LEU A 414 -6.12 14.99 -0.02
N TYR A 415 -6.66 14.12 0.82
CA TYR A 415 -6.10 12.80 1.13
C TYR A 415 -7.02 11.66 0.71
N SER A 416 -7.81 11.88 -0.30
CA SER A 416 -8.62 10.82 -0.88
C SER A 416 -7.74 9.82 -1.63
N ASN A 417 -8.11 8.55 -1.58
CA ASN A 417 -7.44 7.50 -2.32
C ASN A 417 -8.43 6.36 -2.64
N ALA A 418 -9.62 6.69 -3.13
CA ALA A 418 -10.61 5.71 -3.62
C ALA A 418 -10.10 5.01 -4.88
N ILE A 419 -10.81 3.96 -5.33
CA ILE A 419 -10.48 3.28 -6.59
C ILE A 419 -10.69 4.26 -7.75
N ALA A 420 -9.63 4.58 -8.47
CA ALA A 420 -9.63 5.49 -9.62
C ALA A 420 -8.49 5.11 -10.57
N GLU A 421 -8.60 5.48 -11.83
CA GLU A 421 -7.48 5.49 -12.78
C GLU A 421 -6.55 6.67 -12.49
N GLY A 422 -7.13 7.83 -12.19
CA GLY A 422 -6.41 9.03 -11.77
C GLY A 422 -5.71 8.89 -10.42
N SER A 423 -4.80 9.81 -10.10
CA SER A 423 -4.13 9.87 -8.80
C SER A 423 -5.10 10.16 -7.65
N GLN A 424 -6.17 10.90 -7.94
CA GLN A 424 -7.24 11.26 -7.00
C GLN A 424 -8.61 10.93 -7.61
N PRO A 425 -9.64 10.66 -6.78
CA PRO A 425 -11.01 10.39 -7.24
C PRO A 425 -11.73 11.68 -7.61
N SER A 426 -11.36 12.28 -8.74
CA SER A 426 -12.00 13.46 -9.34
C SER A 426 -12.00 13.33 -10.85
N ASN A 427 -12.97 13.96 -11.52
CA ASN A 427 -13.05 14.00 -12.98
C ASN A 427 -13.01 12.61 -13.61
N GLU A 428 -13.75 11.63 -13.07
CA GLU A 428 -13.66 10.25 -13.56
C GLU A 428 -14.99 9.52 -13.38
N GLU A 429 -15.40 8.81 -14.42
CA GLU A 429 -16.50 7.85 -14.41
C GLU A 429 -15.96 6.50 -14.83
N GLY A 430 -16.43 5.42 -14.22
CA GLY A 430 -15.92 4.11 -14.62
C GLY A 430 -16.65 2.94 -14.00
N VAL A 431 -16.45 1.78 -14.63
CA VAL A 431 -16.98 0.49 -14.17
C VAL A 431 -15.87 -0.54 -14.19
N PHE A 432 -15.65 -1.13 -13.04
CA PHE A 432 -14.69 -2.21 -12.83
C PHE A 432 -15.42 -3.53 -12.61
N TRP A 433 -14.98 -4.58 -13.27
CA TRP A 433 -15.46 -5.95 -13.11
C TRP A 433 -14.30 -6.87 -12.78
N ALA A 434 -14.52 -7.79 -11.85
CA ALA A 434 -13.55 -8.85 -11.59
C ALA A 434 -14.24 -10.19 -11.35
N ILE A 435 -13.60 -11.26 -11.81
CA ILE A 435 -14.08 -12.64 -11.68
C ILE A 435 -12.92 -13.51 -11.23
N ASN A 436 -13.14 -14.29 -10.17
CA ASN A 436 -12.25 -15.34 -9.71
C ASN A 436 -12.89 -16.69 -9.89
N ILE A 437 -12.22 -17.59 -10.60
CA ILE A 437 -12.68 -18.96 -10.88
C ILE A 437 -11.65 -19.93 -10.30
N ARG A 438 -12.05 -20.73 -9.34
CA ARG A 438 -11.27 -21.82 -8.73
C ARG A 438 -11.77 -23.14 -9.26
N LEU A 439 -11.23 -23.62 -10.38
CA LEU A 439 -11.66 -24.90 -10.98
C LEU A 439 -11.32 -26.08 -10.08
N SER A 440 -10.16 -26.00 -9.42
CA SER A 440 -9.70 -26.99 -8.44
C SER A 440 -8.85 -26.30 -7.36
N PRO A 441 -8.44 -27.00 -6.30
CA PRO A 441 -7.49 -26.46 -5.34
C PRO A 441 -6.14 -26.06 -5.94
N THR A 442 -5.81 -26.57 -7.12
CA THR A 442 -4.55 -26.35 -7.83
C THR A 442 -4.67 -25.35 -8.98
N LEU A 443 -5.88 -25.07 -9.49
CA LEU A 443 -6.12 -24.26 -10.68
C LEU A 443 -7.03 -23.07 -10.38
N GLN A 444 -6.53 -21.86 -10.62
CA GLN A 444 -7.29 -20.64 -10.44
C GLN A 444 -7.11 -19.69 -11.62
N PHE A 445 -8.19 -19.07 -12.05
CA PHE A 445 -8.22 -17.98 -13.02
C PHE A 445 -8.68 -16.70 -12.33
N GLN A 446 -8.06 -15.60 -12.69
CA GLN A 446 -8.39 -14.26 -12.22
C GLN A 446 -8.48 -13.34 -13.42
N LEU A 447 -9.60 -12.67 -13.55
CA LEU A 447 -9.85 -11.73 -14.63
C LEU A 447 -10.37 -10.44 -14.06
N PHE A 448 -10.01 -9.32 -14.68
CA PHE A 448 -10.73 -8.08 -14.50
C PHE A 448 -10.77 -7.26 -15.80
N ALA A 449 -11.76 -6.37 -15.86
CA ALA A 449 -11.84 -5.32 -16.85
C ALA A 449 -12.26 -4.02 -16.16
N ASP A 450 -11.61 -2.92 -16.51
CA ASP A 450 -11.93 -1.58 -16.04
C ASP A 450 -12.12 -0.64 -17.22
N TYR A 451 -13.33 -0.14 -17.39
CA TYR A 451 -13.62 0.94 -18.33
C TYR A 451 -13.70 2.25 -17.58
N PHE A 452 -13.02 3.28 -18.08
CA PHE A 452 -13.01 4.60 -17.47
C PHE A 452 -13.08 5.73 -18.51
N HIS A 453 -13.71 6.83 -18.09
CA HIS A 453 -13.91 8.03 -18.86
C HIS A 453 -13.57 9.24 -18.00
N PHE A 454 -12.88 10.22 -18.58
CA PHE A 454 -12.59 11.51 -17.99
C PHE A 454 -13.36 12.59 -18.75
N PRO A 455 -14.41 13.14 -18.15
CA PRO A 455 -15.24 14.17 -18.80
C PRO A 455 -14.52 15.49 -19.05
N TRP A 456 -13.43 15.76 -18.31
CA TRP A 456 -12.63 16.98 -18.40
C TRP A 456 -11.18 16.68 -18.68
N LEU A 457 -10.39 17.75 -18.90
CA LEU A 457 -8.96 17.73 -19.15
C LEU A 457 -8.18 17.10 -17.98
N ARG A 458 -7.01 16.57 -18.25
CA ARG A 458 -6.06 16.05 -17.27
C ARG A 458 -4.66 16.57 -17.54
N TYR A 459 -3.78 16.38 -16.58
CA TYR A 459 -2.35 16.62 -16.81
C TYR A 459 -1.87 15.87 -18.06
N LEU A 460 -1.26 16.59 -18.99
CA LEU A 460 -0.80 16.13 -20.31
C LEU A 460 -1.90 15.59 -21.25
N ILE A 461 -3.17 15.86 -21.02
CA ILE A 461 -4.25 15.48 -21.94
C ILE A 461 -5.30 16.59 -21.99
N ASP A 462 -5.24 17.38 -23.06
CA ASP A 462 -6.01 18.60 -23.24
C ASP A 462 -7.40 18.36 -23.87
N GLN A 463 -7.96 17.16 -23.66
CA GLN A 463 -9.29 16.79 -24.14
C GLN A 463 -9.95 15.74 -23.23
N PRO A 464 -11.28 15.60 -23.22
CA PRO A 464 -11.96 14.47 -22.60
C PRO A 464 -11.39 13.14 -23.14
N SER A 465 -11.24 12.15 -22.27
CA SER A 465 -10.55 10.93 -22.66
C SER A 465 -11.18 9.69 -22.03
N ARG A 466 -10.99 8.57 -22.67
CA ARG A 466 -11.47 7.26 -22.19
C ARG A 466 -10.37 6.24 -22.27
N GLY A 467 -10.51 5.20 -21.48
CA GLY A 467 -9.58 4.08 -21.52
C GLY A 467 -10.23 2.77 -21.08
N LEU A 468 -9.48 1.73 -21.29
CA LEU A 468 -9.89 0.36 -20.97
C LEU A 468 -8.66 -0.42 -20.52
N GLU A 469 -8.79 -1.08 -19.39
CA GLU A 469 -7.79 -2.01 -18.89
C GLU A 469 -8.37 -3.41 -18.79
N ARG A 470 -7.61 -4.41 -19.21
CA ARG A 470 -7.97 -5.82 -19.11
C ARG A 470 -6.84 -6.59 -18.47
N PHE A 471 -7.20 -7.53 -17.64
CA PHE A 471 -6.27 -8.37 -16.91
C PHE A 471 -6.74 -9.81 -16.93
N PHE A 472 -5.81 -10.72 -17.19
CA PHE A 472 -6.00 -12.15 -17.09
C PHE A 472 -4.80 -12.76 -16.36
N GLN A 473 -5.06 -13.61 -15.38
CA GLN A 473 -4.02 -14.40 -14.73
C GLN A 473 -4.52 -15.84 -14.51
N PHE A 474 -3.69 -16.75 -14.92
CA PHE A 474 -3.83 -18.19 -14.67
C PHE A 474 -2.81 -18.59 -13.62
N ASN A 475 -3.26 -19.20 -12.51
CA ASN A 475 -2.41 -19.72 -11.44
C ASN A 475 -2.53 -21.23 -11.42
N TYR A 476 -1.38 -21.91 -11.42
CA TYR A 476 -1.27 -23.35 -11.26
C TYR A 476 -0.38 -23.66 -10.07
N GLN A 477 -0.93 -24.31 -9.06
CA GLN A 477 -0.25 -24.69 -7.82
C GLN A 477 -0.54 -26.18 -7.51
N PRO A 478 0.19 -27.13 -8.17
CA PRO A 478 -0.07 -28.56 -8.01
C PRO A 478 0.13 -29.02 -6.56
N ASP A 479 1.06 -28.40 -5.86
CA ASP A 479 1.34 -28.63 -4.45
C ASP A 479 1.70 -27.32 -3.74
N LYS A 480 2.03 -27.36 -2.44
CA LYS A 480 2.38 -26.17 -1.65
C LYS A 480 3.76 -25.59 -2.02
N ASP A 481 4.60 -26.35 -2.68
CA ASP A 481 6.00 -26.06 -2.94
C ASP A 481 6.22 -25.52 -4.38
N HIS A 482 5.22 -25.68 -5.25
CA HIS A 482 5.23 -25.21 -6.62
C HIS A 482 4.19 -24.12 -6.85
N LEU A 483 4.59 -23.01 -7.41
CA LEU A 483 3.72 -21.97 -7.92
C LEU A 483 4.12 -21.63 -9.36
N PHE A 484 3.18 -21.70 -10.26
CA PHE A 484 3.32 -21.22 -11.62
C PHE A 484 2.20 -20.25 -11.92
N TYR A 485 2.48 -19.09 -12.54
CA TYR A 485 1.44 -18.26 -13.10
C TYR A 485 1.82 -17.64 -14.44
N LEU A 486 0.80 -17.51 -15.26
CA LEU A 486 0.79 -16.75 -16.51
C LEU A 486 -0.08 -15.53 -16.32
N ARG A 487 0.39 -14.34 -16.71
CA ARG A 487 -0.35 -13.09 -16.65
C ARG A 487 -0.30 -12.35 -17.97
N ILE A 488 -1.44 -11.79 -18.35
CA ILE A 488 -1.58 -10.86 -19.45
C ILE A 488 -2.32 -9.64 -18.95
N ARG A 489 -1.76 -8.45 -19.19
CA ARG A 489 -2.40 -7.17 -18.90
C ARG A 489 -2.38 -6.30 -20.13
N GLU A 490 -3.50 -5.72 -20.49
CA GLU A 490 -3.65 -4.79 -21.58
C GLU A 490 -4.25 -3.48 -21.05
N GLU A 491 -3.62 -2.37 -21.37
CA GLU A 491 -4.06 -1.02 -21.04
C GLU A 491 -4.19 -0.21 -22.34
N GLN A 492 -5.32 0.42 -22.54
CA GLN A 492 -5.59 1.34 -23.66
C GLN A 492 -6.05 2.67 -23.11
N LYS A 493 -5.42 3.77 -23.52
CA LYS A 493 -5.78 5.13 -23.12
C LYS A 493 -5.32 6.15 -24.17
N LEU A 494 -5.70 7.41 -24.00
CA LEU A 494 -5.13 8.50 -24.77
C LEU A 494 -3.87 9.01 -24.10
N GLN A 495 -2.89 9.42 -24.91
CA GLN A 495 -1.67 10.09 -24.51
C GLN A 495 -1.39 11.25 -25.46
N THR A 496 -0.89 12.36 -24.92
CA THR A 496 -0.44 13.51 -25.75
C THR A 496 0.76 13.12 -26.60
N ILE A 497 0.77 13.57 -27.82
CA ILE A 497 1.90 13.41 -28.75
C ILE A 497 2.83 14.63 -28.55
N PRO A 498 4.05 14.42 -28.00
CA PRO A 498 4.90 15.55 -27.58
C PRO A 498 5.51 16.34 -28.73
N ASP A 499 5.60 15.78 -29.94
CA ASP A 499 6.44 16.32 -31.03
C ASP A 499 5.63 17.00 -32.14
N ILE A 500 4.33 17.20 -31.97
CA ILE A 500 3.54 17.94 -32.97
C ILE A 500 3.45 19.40 -32.57
N ILE A 501 4.11 20.28 -33.32
CA ILE A 501 3.84 21.72 -33.27
C ILE A 501 2.47 21.93 -33.91
N SER A 502 1.44 21.97 -33.08
CA SER A 502 0.06 22.25 -33.50
C SER A 502 -0.14 23.76 -33.54
N SER A 503 -0.77 24.26 -34.59
CA SER A 503 -1.31 25.62 -34.63
C SER A 503 -2.45 25.83 -33.65
N SER A 504 -2.96 24.76 -33.06
CA SER A 504 -3.98 24.76 -32.00
C SER A 504 -3.34 24.92 -30.61
N PRO A 505 -3.92 25.69 -29.69
CA PRO A 505 -3.49 25.76 -28.30
C PRO A 505 -3.65 24.43 -27.55
N LEU A 506 -4.34 23.44 -28.14
CA LEU A 506 -4.55 22.11 -27.57
C LEU A 506 -3.56 21.12 -28.16
N SER A 507 -2.87 20.40 -27.31
CA SER A 507 -1.93 19.34 -27.71
C SER A 507 -2.69 18.14 -28.28
N PRO A 508 -2.33 17.64 -29.48
CA PRO A 508 -3.00 16.47 -30.05
C PRO A 508 -2.73 15.23 -29.21
N ALA A 509 -3.75 14.41 -29.02
CA ALA A 509 -3.64 13.17 -28.28
C ALA A 509 -3.92 11.97 -29.20
N ALA A 510 -3.17 10.89 -29.00
CA ALA A 510 -3.29 9.67 -29.77
C ALA A 510 -3.54 8.44 -28.86
N PRO A 511 -4.09 7.35 -29.43
CA PRO A 511 -4.21 6.11 -28.73
C PRO A 511 -2.88 5.52 -28.29
N TYR A 512 -2.79 5.18 -27.03
CA TYR A 512 -1.68 4.48 -26.40
C TYR A 512 -2.17 3.11 -25.95
N LYS A 513 -1.46 2.05 -26.35
CA LYS A 513 -1.75 0.68 -25.96
C LYS A 513 -0.50 0.04 -25.38
N ARG A 514 -0.63 -0.50 -24.16
CA ARG A 514 0.42 -1.26 -23.48
C ARG A 514 -0.06 -2.67 -23.22
N ILE A 515 0.70 -3.65 -23.66
CA ILE A 515 0.44 -5.07 -23.43
C ILE A 515 1.62 -5.64 -22.65
N GLN A 516 1.34 -6.27 -21.53
CA GLN A 516 2.33 -6.94 -20.68
C GLN A 516 2.00 -8.43 -20.62
N PHE A 517 3.02 -9.23 -20.84
CA PHE A 517 2.96 -10.67 -20.67
C PHE A 517 4.01 -11.07 -19.63
N ARG A 518 3.62 -11.88 -18.65
CA ARG A 518 4.51 -12.37 -17.61
C ARG A 518 4.29 -13.85 -17.36
N LEU A 519 5.38 -14.58 -17.35
CA LEU A 519 5.47 -15.96 -16.90
C LEU A 519 6.33 -16.00 -15.65
N HIS A 520 5.84 -16.63 -14.61
CA HIS A 520 6.57 -16.79 -13.35
C HIS A 520 6.42 -18.22 -12.83
N SER A 521 7.54 -18.78 -12.39
CA SER A 521 7.58 -20.08 -11.75
C SER A 521 8.41 -19.99 -10.48
N GLU A 522 7.94 -20.61 -9.41
CA GLU A 522 8.61 -20.69 -8.12
C GLU A 522 8.49 -22.11 -7.59
N LYS A 523 9.60 -22.70 -7.17
CA LYS A 523 9.67 -24.09 -6.71
C LYS A 523 10.57 -24.22 -5.48
N GLU A 524 10.06 -24.86 -4.43
CA GLU A 524 10.90 -25.38 -3.34
C GLU A 524 11.48 -26.72 -3.78
N VAL A 525 12.73 -26.71 -4.25
CA VAL A 525 13.44 -27.92 -4.73
C VAL A 525 13.77 -28.86 -3.57
N SER A 526 14.01 -28.29 -2.39
CA SER A 526 14.18 -29.00 -1.14
C SER A 526 13.75 -28.10 0.03
N LYS A 527 13.66 -28.66 1.26
CA LYS A 527 13.36 -27.90 2.49
C LYS A 527 14.23 -26.65 2.69
N ASN A 528 15.40 -26.63 2.08
CA ASN A 528 16.40 -25.58 2.23
C ASN A 528 16.66 -24.77 0.96
N ILE A 529 16.10 -25.15 -0.18
CA ILE A 529 16.40 -24.54 -1.48
C ILE A 529 15.09 -24.19 -2.18
N LYS A 530 14.93 -22.90 -2.52
CA LYS A 530 13.84 -22.38 -3.31
C LYS A 530 14.38 -21.65 -4.53
N MET A 531 13.85 -21.93 -5.69
CA MET A 531 14.20 -21.28 -6.95
C MET A 531 13.00 -20.53 -7.49
N ALA A 532 13.26 -19.39 -8.12
CA ALA A 532 12.25 -18.64 -8.86
C ALA A 532 12.79 -18.22 -10.22
N PHE A 533 11.93 -18.28 -11.21
CA PHE A 533 12.19 -17.87 -12.58
C PHE A 533 11.08 -16.96 -13.06
N ARG A 534 11.43 -15.86 -13.78
CA ARG A 534 10.47 -14.97 -14.40
C ARG A 534 10.94 -14.54 -15.78
N VAL A 535 10.00 -14.49 -16.70
CA VAL A 535 10.12 -13.78 -17.97
C VAL A 535 8.97 -12.81 -18.09
N GLU A 536 9.26 -11.59 -18.45
CA GLU A 536 8.28 -10.55 -18.70
C GLU A 536 8.59 -9.82 -20.00
N THR A 537 7.55 -9.51 -20.77
CA THR A 537 7.66 -8.66 -21.93
C THR A 537 6.57 -7.59 -21.90
N THR A 538 6.97 -6.37 -22.22
CA THR A 538 6.07 -5.23 -22.37
C THR A 538 6.14 -4.75 -23.82
N ARG A 539 4.98 -4.59 -24.46
CA ARG A 539 4.85 -4.03 -25.78
C ARG A 539 4.00 -2.76 -25.69
N VAL A 540 4.58 -1.66 -26.14
CA VAL A 540 3.89 -0.38 -26.24
C VAL A 540 3.66 -0.05 -27.70
N ILE A 541 2.45 0.36 -28.02
CA ILE A 541 2.04 0.79 -29.34
C ILE A 541 1.49 2.20 -29.20
N GLU A 542 2.17 3.15 -29.84
CA GLU A 542 1.84 4.57 -29.85
C GLU A 542 1.61 5.02 -31.28
N LEU A 543 0.54 5.75 -31.53
CA LEU A 543 0.34 6.45 -32.78
C LEU A 543 1.08 7.78 -32.69
N SER A 544 2.08 7.98 -33.52
CA SER A 544 2.72 9.27 -33.78
C SER A 544 2.04 9.95 -34.96
N ALA A 545 2.35 11.22 -35.25
CA ALA A 545 1.72 11.98 -36.34
C ALA A 545 1.77 11.28 -37.69
N GLU A 546 2.82 10.51 -37.98
CA GLU A 546 3.06 9.90 -39.28
C GLU A 546 3.26 8.38 -39.25
N SER A 547 3.40 7.76 -38.08
CA SER A 547 3.75 6.34 -37.96
C SER A 547 3.25 5.66 -36.70
N LEU A 548 3.06 4.35 -36.80
CA LEU A 548 2.76 3.48 -35.67
C LEU A 548 4.07 3.04 -35.01
N ASN A 549 4.42 3.66 -33.88
CA ASN A 549 5.62 3.33 -33.13
C ASN A 549 5.38 2.13 -32.21
N LYS A 550 6.22 1.11 -32.33
CA LYS A 550 6.20 -0.09 -31.50
C LYS A 550 7.47 -0.12 -30.66
N LYS A 551 7.32 -0.04 -29.35
CA LYS A 551 8.42 -0.11 -28.36
C LYS A 551 8.28 -1.39 -27.54
N ARG A 552 9.39 -2.04 -27.23
CA ARG A 552 9.42 -3.31 -26.50
C ARG A 552 10.26 -3.18 -25.24
N GLY A 553 9.92 -3.96 -24.25
CA GLY A 553 10.69 -4.16 -23.04
C GLY A 553 10.70 -5.61 -22.65
N TYR A 554 11.85 -6.11 -22.22
CA TYR A 554 12.07 -7.46 -21.74
C TYR A 554 12.71 -7.44 -20.37
N LEU A 555 12.32 -8.38 -19.53
CA LEU A 555 12.97 -8.69 -18.27
C LEU A 555 12.95 -10.20 -18.07
N SER A 556 14.07 -10.74 -17.66
CA SER A 556 14.15 -12.12 -17.18
C SER A 556 15.04 -12.21 -15.96
N TYR A 557 14.66 -13.03 -15.00
CA TYR A 557 15.54 -13.33 -13.88
C TYR A 557 15.44 -14.77 -13.43
N VAL A 558 16.55 -15.21 -12.83
CA VAL A 558 16.64 -16.42 -12.03
C VAL A 558 17.02 -16.02 -10.60
N GLN A 559 16.31 -16.55 -9.63
CA GLN A 559 16.55 -16.30 -8.22
C GLN A 559 16.71 -17.63 -7.49
N PHE A 560 17.70 -17.67 -6.62
CA PHE A 560 18.03 -18.82 -5.80
C PHE A 560 18.03 -18.40 -4.34
N ASN A 561 17.25 -19.08 -3.52
CA ASN A 561 17.17 -18.86 -2.08
C ASN A 561 17.61 -20.13 -1.38
N ARG A 562 18.59 -20.03 -0.49
CA ARG A 562 19.11 -21.17 0.30
C ARG A 562 19.04 -20.86 1.79
N LYS A 563 18.45 -21.79 2.55
CA LYS A 563 18.55 -21.82 4.00
C LYS A 563 19.73 -22.72 4.40
N THR A 564 20.59 -22.25 5.29
CA THR A 564 21.75 -23.04 5.77
C THR A 564 21.59 -23.41 7.23
N ASN A 565 21.93 -24.64 7.59
CA ASN A 565 22.08 -25.15 8.96
C ASN A 565 23.58 -25.29 9.28
N PRO A 566 24.10 -25.08 10.50
CA PRO A 566 23.44 -24.49 11.67
C PRO A 566 23.36 -22.95 11.58
N GLY A 567 22.40 -22.35 12.23
CA GLY A 567 22.29 -20.89 12.30
C GLY A 567 21.10 -20.28 11.51
N ASN A 568 20.37 -21.10 10.75
CA ASN A 568 19.16 -20.68 10.03
C ASN A 568 19.37 -19.41 9.14
N ASN A 569 20.56 -19.35 8.48
CA ASN A 569 20.89 -18.26 7.57
C ASN A 569 20.10 -18.39 6.26
N LEU A 570 19.69 -17.26 5.71
CA LEU A 570 19.05 -17.19 4.41
C LEU A 570 19.98 -16.45 3.44
N VAL A 571 20.37 -17.14 2.38
CA VAL A 571 21.12 -16.55 1.26
C VAL A 571 20.20 -16.46 0.07
N LEU A 572 20.07 -15.26 -0.51
CA LEU A 572 19.35 -15.00 -1.75
C LEU A 572 20.34 -14.49 -2.79
N LEU A 573 20.33 -15.13 -3.95
CA LEU A 573 21.07 -14.68 -5.13
C LEU A 573 20.09 -14.52 -6.28
N ARG A 574 20.10 -13.38 -6.95
CA ARG A 574 19.29 -13.12 -8.16
C ARG A 574 20.17 -12.53 -9.25
N PHE A 575 20.03 -13.08 -10.44
CA PHE A 575 20.55 -12.53 -11.66
C PHE A 575 19.38 -12.12 -12.54
N LEU A 576 19.34 -10.85 -12.96
CA LEU A 576 18.28 -10.25 -13.76
C LEU A 576 18.91 -9.57 -14.97
N ILE A 577 18.32 -9.80 -16.13
CA ILE A 577 18.64 -9.10 -17.38
C ILE A 577 17.42 -8.35 -17.88
N PHE A 578 17.66 -7.19 -18.49
CA PHE A 578 16.60 -6.37 -19.05
C PHE A 578 17.07 -5.66 -20.32
N ASP A 579 16.09 -5.40 -21.21
CA ASP A 579 16.30 -4.65 -22.45
C ASP A 579 15.02 -3.91 -22.80
N THR A 580 15.07 -2.56 -22.92
CA THR A 580 13.89 -1.75 -23.18
C THR A 580 14.21 -0.64 -24.16
N ASP A 581 13.34 -0.48 -25.17
CA ASP A 581 13.52 0.53 -26.22
C ASP A 581 13.31 1.97 -25.70
N SER A 582 12.47 2.14 -24.66
CA SER A 582 12.11 3.49 -24.17
C SER A 582 11.63 3.47 -22.72
N TYR A 583 11.45 4.67 -22.15
CA TYR A 583 10.85 4.84 -20.82
C TYR A 583 9.43 4.28 -20.73
N GLN A 584 8.62 4.33 -21.80
CA GLN A 584 7.25 3.80 -21.81
C GLN A 584 7.23 2.25 -21.76
N SER A 585 8.25 1.60 -22.33
CA SER A 585 8.38 0.14 -22.32
C SER A 585 9.16 -0.42 -21.12
N ARG A 586 9.46 0.43 -20.11
CA ARG A 586 10.15 0.02 -18.88
C ARG A 586 9.46 -1.15 -18.18
N VAL A 587 10.26 -1.99 -17.54
CA VAL A 587 9.81 -3.16 -16.81
C VAL A 587 10.17 -3.07 -15.34
N TYR A 588 9.45 -3.80 -14.51
CA TYR A 588 9.59 -3.71 -13.06
C TYR A 588 9.85 -5.07 -12.43
N ALA A 589 10.74 -5.10 -11.46
CA ALA A 589 10.93 -6.26 -10.61
C ALA A 589 11.07 -5.85 -9.16
N PHE A 590 10.49 -6.67 -8.35
CA PHE A 590 10.50 -6.55 -6.91
C PHE A 590 11.84 -6.95 -6.31
N THR A 591 12.43 -6.13 -5.48
CA THR A 591 13.69 -6.39 -4.78
C THR A 591 13.45 -6.52 -3.29
N PRO A 592 13.71 -7.69 -2.69
CA PRO A 592 13.64 -7.87 -1.24
C PRO A 592 14.66 -6.96 -0.55
N ALA A 593 14.20 -6.00 0.24
CA ALA A 593 15.07 -5.05 0.93
C ALA A 593 15.40 -5.44 2.38
N GLY A 594 14.81 -6.52 2.90
CA GLY A 594 15.05 -7.04 4.25
C GLY A 594 14.05 -6.55 5.31
N GLY A 595 14.00 -7.29 6.43
CA GLY A 595 13.08 -6.97 7.55
C GLY A 595 11.61 -6.95 7.17
N GLY A 596 11.26 -7.57 6.02
CA GLY A 596 9.93 -7.52 5.46
C GLY A 596 9.67 -6.25 4.63
N THR A 597 10.65 -5.40 4.37
CA THR A 597 10.55 -4.28 3.42
C THR A 597 10.97 -4.73 2.03
N PHE A 598 10.54 -3.99 1.02
CA PHE A 598 10.84 -4.26 -0.37
C PHE A 598 10.85 -2.98 -1.16
N THR A 599 11.63 -2.96 -2.21
CA THR A 599 11.67 -1.88 -3.18
C THR A 599 11.22 -2.39 -4.54
N LEU A 600 10.57 -1.54 -5.32
CA LEU A 600 10.23 -1.83 -6.69
C LEU A 600 11.32 -1.27 -7.60
N GLY A 601 12.17 -2.17 -8.11
CA GLY A 601 13.19 -1.80 -9.08
C GLY A 601 12.55 -1.47 -10.43
N GLN A 602 12.82 -0.27 -10.96
CA GLN A 602 12.46 0.14 -12.31
C GLN A 602 13.66 -0.09 -13.23
N TYR A 603 13.45 -0.81 -14.32
CA TYR A 603 14.50 -1.14 -15.29
C TYR A 603 14.17 -0.54 -16.64
N GLN A 604 15.12 0.25 -17.14
CA GLN A 604 15.05 0.92 -18.46
C GLN A 604 16.39 0.86 -19.17
N LYS A 605 16.39 0.96 -20.51
CA LYS A 605 17.54 0.73 -21.39
C LYS A 605 17.89 -0.76 -21.42
N ARG A 606 19.15 -1.10 -21.66
CA ARG A 606 19.66 -2.47 -21.70
C ARG A 606 20.70 -2.67 -20.61
N GLY A 607 20.55 -3.74 -19.84
CA GLY A 607 21.47 -3.99 -18.73
C GLY A 607 21.21 -5.28 -17.98
N TYR A 608 21.89 -5.42 -16.84
CA TYR A 608 21.68 -6.51 -15.90
C TYR A 608 21.74 -6.00 -14.46
N ASP A 609 21.19 -6.81 -13.56
CA ASP A 609 21.13 -6.55 -12.13
C ASP A 609 21.52 -7.83 -11.36
N LEU A 610 22.47 -7.69 -10.46
CA LEU A 610 22.91 -8.74 -9.55
C LEU A 610 22.51 -8.37 -8.13
N LEU A 611 21.76 -9.23 -7.46
CA LEU A 611 21.39 -9.06 -6.05
C LEU A 611 21.89 -10.23 -5.23
N LEU A 612 22.71 -9.95 -4.23
CA LEU A 612 23.08 -10.85 -3.17
C LEU A 612 22.52 -10.34 -1.84
N SER A 613 21.77 -11.16 -1.15
CA SER A 613 21.27 -10.88 0.20
C SER A 613 21.62 -12.02 1.14
N ILE A 614 22.28 -11.69 2.24
CA ILE A 614 22.63 -12.66 3.29
C ILE A 614 21.95 -12.20 4.58
N GLU A 615 21.09 -13.03 5.12
CA GLU A 615 20.40 -12.77 6.38
C GLU A 615 20.82 -13.84 7.40
N ASN A 616 21.32 -13.39 8.55
CA ASN A 616 21.77 -14.25 9.61
C ASN A 616 20.77 -14.23 10.77
N HIS A 617 20.35 -15.40 11.21
CA HIS A 617 19.47 -15.64 12.36
C HIS A 617 20.13 -16.51 13.42
N SER A 618 21.46 -16.62 13.42
CA SER A 618 22.20 -17.50 14.35
C SER A 618 21.96 -17.11 15.80
N ILE A 619 21.81 -15.83 16.07
CA ILE A 619 21.49 -15.31 17.39
C ILE A 619 19.97 -15.10 17.47
N ARG A 620 19.32 -15.75 18.41
CA ARG A 620 17.83 -15.77 18.53
C ARG A 620 17.22 -14.36 18.63
N VAL A 621 17.94 -13.42 19.18
CA VAL A 621 17.51 -12.04 19.42
C VAL A 621 17.95 -11.10 18.29
N VAL A 622 18.99 -11.46 17.54
CA VAL A 622 19.60 -10.60 16.52
C VAL A 622 19.35 -11.17 15.13
N THR A 623 18.85 -10.33 14.25
CA THR A 623 18.82 -10.61 12.81
C THR A 623 19.72 -9.59 12.12
N ALA A 624 20.76 -10.04 11.47
CA ALA A 624 21.64 -9.20 10.66
C ALA A 624 21.43 -9.54 9.19
N ARG A 625 21.33 -8.53 8.33
CA ARG A 625 21.21 -8.71 6.88
C ARG A 625 22.15 -7.76 6.16
N VAL A 626 22.83 -8.28 5.16
CA VAL A 626 23.63 -7.52 4.20
C VAL A 626 23.03 -7.75 2.82
N ASN A 627 22.74 -6.68 2.10
CA ASN A 627 22.37 -6.75 0.69
C ASN A 627 23.42 -6.00 -0.12
N PHE A 628 23.78 -6.60 -1.22
CA PHE A 628 24.59 -6.00 -2.27
C PHE A 628 23.80 -6.11 -3.56
N GLN A 629 23.55 -4.94 -4.20
CA GLN A 629 22.89 -4.88 -5.50
C GLN A 629 23.79 -4.08 -6.46
N TYR A 630 24.01 -4.65 -7.63
CA TYR A 630 24.78 -4.03 -8.69
C TYR A 630 23.96 -4.02 -9.97
N THR A 631 23.60 -2.83 -10.42
CA THR A 631 22.84 -2.63 -11.66
C THR A 631 23.72 -1.87 -12.66
N THR A 632 23.81 -2.32 -13.88
CA THR A 632 24.51 -1.62 -14.96
C THR A 632 23.64 -1.48 -16.19
N THR A 633 23.81 -0.36 -16.91
CA THR A 633 23.19 -0.11 -18.20
C THR A 633 24.23 0.21 -19.26
N ARG A 634 23.95 -0.14 -20.51
CA ARG A 634 24.91 -0.07 -21.61
C ARG A 634 25.08 1.32 -22.23
N SER A 635 24.10 2.22 -22.10
CA SER A 635 24.20 3.54 -22.74
C SER A 635 23.38 4.63 -22.01
N PRO A 636 23.98 5.76 -21.66
CA PRO A 636 25.37 5.86 -21.25
C PRO A 636 25.66 4.85 -20.13
N ALA A 637 26.91 4.43 -20.00
CA ALA A 637 27.25 3.40 -19.00
C ALA A 637 26.98 3.90 -17.58
N LEU A 638 25.79 3.59 -17.08
CA LEU A 638 25.40 3.85 -15.70
C LEU A 638 25.70 2.62 -14.87
N LYS A 639 26.47 2.82 -13.82
CA LYS A 639 26.72 1.81 -12.81
C LYS A 639 26.05 2.26 -11.53
N ASN A 640 25.11 1.46 -11.05
CA ASN A 640 24.46 1.68 -9.78
C ASN A 640 24.88 0.60 -8.81
N GLN A 641 25.51 0.99 -7.70
CA GLN A 641 25.85 0.09 -6.61
C GLN A 641 25.03 0.49 -5.39
N LEU A 642 24.29 -0.46 -4.86
CA LEU A 642 23.57 -0.32 -3.60
C LEU A 642 24.12 -1.33 -2.62
N VAL A 643 24.68 -0.86 -1.53
CA VAL A 643 25.05 -1.69 -0.38
C VAL A 643 24.14 -1.32 0.78
N SER A 644 23.49 -2.29 1.39
CA SER A 644 22.70 -2.06 2.59
C SER A 644 23.05 -3.04 3.69
N LEU A 645 23.20 -2.52 4.89
CA LEU A 645 23.32 -3.27 6.14
C LEU A 645 22.08 -3.02 7.00
N GLN A 646 21.44 -4.08 7.42
CA GLN A 646 20.33 -4.00 8.37
C GLN A 646 20.62 -4.88 9.57
N ILE A 647 20.47 -4.33 10.77
CA ILE A 647 20.52 -5.05 12.04
C ILE A 647 19.17 -4.87 12.71
N ALA A 648 18.51 -5.95 13.07
CA ALA A 648 17.28 -5.93 13.83
C ALA A 648 17.46 -6.72 15.13
N LEU A 649 17.21 -6.07 16.25
CA LEU A 649 17.18 -6.67 17.57
C LEU A 649 15.71 -6.95 17.93
N LYS A 650 15.41 -8.21 18.23
CA LYS A 650 14.05 -8.65 18.59
C LYS A 650 14.08 -9.16 20.03
N PHE A 651 13.33 -8.50 20.88
CA PHE A 651 13.14 -8.92 22.26
C PHE A 651 11.72 -9.48 22.42
N HIS A 652 11.63 -10.74 22.88
CA HIS A 652 10.37 -11.38 23.21
C HIS A 652 10.42 -11.81 24.66
N GLU A 653 9.50 -11.32 25.46
CA GLU A 653 9.18 -11.97 26.72
C GLU A 653 7.92 -12.81 26.51
N LEU A 654 8.12 -14.11 26.34
CA LEU A 654 7.04 -15.08 26.48
C LEU A 654 6.77 -15.19 27.98
N ALA A 655 5.54 -14.98 28.42
CA ALA A 655 5.13 -15.41 29.76
C ALA A 655 5.60 -16.86 29.92
N SER A 656 6.50 -17.10 30.89
CA SER A 656 7.07 -18.42 31.14
C SER A 656 5.92 -19.42 31.34
N SER A 657 5.62 -20.19 30.32
CA SER A 657 4.87 -21.41 30.50
C SER A 657 5.77 -22.32 31.33
N LYS A 658 5.49 -22.47 32.61
CA LYS A 658 5.89 -23.66 33.33
C LYS A 658 5.32 -24.81 32.52
N ILE A 659 6.18 -25.51 31.81
CA ILE A 659 5.86 -26.80 31.20
C ILE A 659 5.55 -27.71 32.39
N TYR A 660 4.28 -27.87 32.73
CA TYR A 660 3.85 -29.04 33.50
C TYR A 660 4.09 -30.24 32.56
N ARG A 661 5.16 -31.00 32.84
CA ARG A 661 5.25 -32.38 32.37
C ARG A 661 4.17 -33.16 33.15
N PRO A 662 3.22 -33.82 32.51
CA PRO A 662 2.40 -34.76 33.18
C PRO A 662 3.31 -35.93 33.62
N ILE A 663 3.17 -36.33 34.87
CA ILE A 663 3.78 -37.54 35.44
C ILE A 663 3.08 -38.74 34.82
#